data_5f3d67d956d01b5857d0b9ebcd111676
#
_entry.id   5f3d67d956d01b5857d0b9ebcd111676
#
_cell.length_a   1.000
_cell.length_b   1.000
_cell.length_c   1.000
_cell.angle_alpha   90.00
_cell.angle_beta   90.00
_cell.angle_gamma   90.00
#
_symmetry.space_group_name_H-M   'P 1'
#
loop_
_entity.id
_entity.type
_entity.pdbx_description
1 polymer ?
#
loop_
_entity_poly.entity_id
_entity_poly.type
_entity_poly.pdbx_seq_one_letter_code
_entity_poly.pdbx_strand_id
1 'polypeptide(L)'
;MPEFCDVAVSVPLDMAFTYRIPADAAPVVGGRVLVPFRQQRMTGIVVELHDRKPSVTAKNILSVLDPAPVLDELLLSLGRWIADYYLAPIGEVFRTMLPLNAEFKRSIGYRLTSDGQMALHLAGMSGSSARSRRTPEEQAADFRVLDYLAGREPAPDGSDLVREETLRSATRVSRAILAGMVRKKWLARQDISAPQDATRTVKIAVMKTVEGKLNENQRTLVDTLAASGGKVPLETLQSLEVPRSTLATLIRRGLVEVVEEPADFTVSRTKPRSAPFEFELNPAQESALRRLREGVEARKFSGMLLHGVTGSGKTAVYLAGMRGVLEAGRSAILLVPEIGLTPAVAADLHQIFGDEVAILHSALSDKERAEQWHRIKRGDARMVVGTRSAVFAPVADLALIIVDEEHDSSYKQEETPRYHARDIAVMRAKMSNAVVVLGSATPSLESYYNAKKNKYALIELPDRVEQRPLPEVEIIDMRLEFQETGHEQVISRKLAAEIKDRLERKEQVMVLLNRRGYSPVVLCRTCGKKLECQNCAISLTHHKREHKMICHYCGYTAPVPKACVHCGSEYVYFLGTGSEKLEELLNGMFPQARIARLDRDTVRGHEDFERTLNALNEGELDLLVGTQMIAKGHDIHGVTLVGVVGADVALGLPDFRAAERTFQLLTQVAGRAGRGQTPGKVVLQTYFQDHYAVQYAARHDFIGFYEKELQFRSWMHYPPYSALANVLVRSDKLDDALQWSGILGKWFDSTRHEGVRVLGPAAAPIMRLKRDYRYHFVLKSPSREKLNTTLRAMLAHAAQKKIPRTQVIVDVDALWLM
;
A
#
# COMPACT_ATOMS: atom_id res chain seq x y z
N MET A 1 -15.94 36.53 -17.11
CA MET A 1 -15.20 35.34 -16.56
C MET A 1 -15.45 35.32 -15.07
N PRO A 2 -15.56 34.17 -14.42
CA PRO A 2 -15.77 34.11 -12.96
C PRO A 2 -14.65 34.82 -12.21
N GLU A 3 -15.00 35.58 -11.18
CA GLU A 3 -14.02 36.33 -10.36
C GLU A 3 -13.33 35.44 -9.31
N PHE A 4 -13.95 34.30 -8.93
CA PHE A 4 -13.48 33.46 -7.84
C PHE A 4 -13.47 31.99 -8.24
N CYS A 5 -12.61 31.21 -7.58
CA CYS A 5 -12.59 29.76 -7.66
C CYS A 5 -12.47 29.15 -6.26
N ASP A 6 -13.21 28.08 -6.04
CA ASP A 6 -13.03 27.22 -4.87
C ASP A 6 -11.98 26.15 -5.15
N VAL A 7 -10.99 26.06 -4.28
CA VAL A 7 -9.82 25.20 -4.44
C VAL A 7 -9.71 24.23 -3.26
N ALA A 8 -9.71 22.95 -3.56
CA ALA A 8 -9.45 21.88 -2.59
C ALA A 8 -7.93 21.72 -2.40
N VAL A 9 -7.43 22.21 -1.26
CA VAL A 9 -6.02 22.16 -0.87
C VAL A 9 -5.78 20.97 0.05
N SER A 10 -4.65 20.25 -0.12
CA SER A 10 -4.29 19.08 0.73
C SER A 10 -3.93 19.50 2.15
N VAL A 11 -4.96 19.75 2.95
CA VAL A 11 -4.90 20.06 4.38
C VAL A 11 -5.94 19.24 5.13
N PRO A 12 -5.78 18.99 6.44
CA PRO A 12 -6.73 18.20 7.24
C PRO A 12 -7.99 19.00 7.61
N LEU A 13 -8.61 19.66 6.63
CA LEU A 13 -9.83 20.46 6.77
C LEU A 13 -10.85 20.02 5.72
N ASP A 14 -12.11 19.83 6.17
CA ASP A 14 -13.20 19.29 5.35
C ASP A 14 -13.89 20.40 4.52
N MET A 15 -13.11 21.24 3.82
CA MET A 15 -13.63 22.34 3.01
C MET A 15 -12.70 22.71 1.86
N ALA A 16 -13.26 23.29 0.80
CA ALA A 16 -12.52 24.03 -0.21
C ALA A 16 -12.33 25.49 0.24
N PHE A 17 -11.35 26.17 -0.33
CA PHE A 17 -11.01 27.55 0.00
C PHE A 17 -11.21 28.43 -1.23
N THR A 18 -11.88 29.58 -1.05
CA THR A 18 -12.15 30.52 -2.12
C THR A 18 -10.94 31.42 -2.38
N TYR A 19 -10.49 31.47 -3.63
CA TYR A 19 -9.43 32.35 -4.12
C TYR A 19 -9.94 33.22 -5.23
N ARG A 20 -9.33 34.44 -5.38
CA ARG A 20 -9.61 35.34 -6.49
C ARG A 20 -8.80 34.94 -7.73
N ILE A 21 -9.41 35.02 -8.89
CA ILE A 21 -8.80 34.75 -10.18
C ILE A 21 -8.21 36.07 -10.72
N PRO A 22 -6.89 36.20 -10.95
CA PRO A 22 -6.28 37.33 -11.65
C PRO A 22 -6.79 37.43 -13.10
N ALA A 23 -6.78 38.64 -13.67
CA ALA A 23 -7.34 38.86 -15.00
C ALA A 23 -6.58 38.12 -16.14
N ASP A 24 -5.33 37.78 -15.91
CA ASP A 24 -4.46 37.01 -16.82
C ASP A 24 -4.49 35.50 -16.60
N ALA A 25 -5.28 35.02 -15.65
CA ALA A 25 -5.37 33.60 -15.29
C ALA A 25 -6.72 33.01 -15.74
N ALA A 26 -6.66 31.83 -16.33
CA ALA A 26 -7.83 31.04 -16.78
C ALA A 26 -7.83 29.64 -16.17
N PRO A 27 -8.14 29.51 -14.87
CA PRO A 27 -8.24 28.18 -14.24
C PRO A 27 -9.44 27.41 -14.78
N VAL A 28 -9.32 26.09 -14.78
CA VAL A 28 -10.39 25.18 -15.20
C VAL A 28 -10.80 24.27 -14.06
N VAL A 29 -12.09 23.91 -13.96
CA VAL A 29 -12.59 22.95 -12.97
C VAL A 29 -11.89 21.61 -13.21
N GLY A 30 -11.37 20.99 -12.15
CA GLY A 30 -10.55 19.76 -12.23
C GLY A 30 -9.08 19.97 -12.58
N GLY A 31 -8.67 21.22 -12.88
CA GLY A 31 -7.27 21.61 -13.07
C GLY A 31 -6.58 21.95 -11.76
N ARG A 32 -5.24 21.88 -11.74
CA ARG A 32 -4.42 22.29 -10.60
C ARG A 32 -4.09 23.78 -10.68
N VAL A 33 -4.10 24.40 -9.51
CA VAL A 33 -3.62 25.77 -9.31
C VAL A 33 -2.64 25.83 -8.16
N LEU A 34 -1.70 26.77 -8.23
CA LEU A 34 -0.82 27.10 -7.12
C LEU A 34 -1.47 28.21 -6.31
N VAL A 35 -1.64 28.01 -5.01
CA VAL A 35 -2.30 28.96 -4.12
C VAL A 35 -1.45 29.27 -2.88
N PRO A 36 -1.56 30.49 -2.33
CA PRO A 36 -0.95 30.82 -1.06
C PRO A 36 -1.83 30.30 0.09
N PHE A 37 -1.30 29.39 0.89
CA PHE A 37 -1.99 28.88 2.08
C PHE A 37 -1.12 29.13 3.32
N ARG A 38 -1.59 30.01 4.22
CA ARG A 38 -0.77 30.55 5.35
C ARG A 38 0.53 31.16 4.83
N GLN A 39 1.68 30.58 5.18
CA GLN A 39 3.02 31.01 4.78
C GLN A 39 3.67 30.07 3.74
N GLN A 40 2.87 29.25 3.08
CA GLN A 40 3.34 28.24 2.12
C GLN A 40 2.62 28.39 0.79
N ARG A 41 3.26 27.93 -0.27
CA ARG A 41 2.62 27.74 -1.57
C ARG A 41 2.19 26.28 -1.67
N MET A 42 0.95 26.05 -2.03
CA MET A 42 0.38 24.69 -2.13
C MET A 42 -0.34 24.53 -3.46
N THR A 43 -0.27 23.31 -4.00
CA THR A 43 -1.11 22.92 -5.12
C THR A 43 -2.49 22.55 -4.60
N GLY A 44 -3.54 22.92 -5.34
CA GLY A 44 -4.91 22.51 -5.07
C GLY A 44 -5.66 22.26 -6.37
N ILE A 45 -6.80 21.56 -6.27
CA ILE A 45 -7.69 21.28 -7.38
C ILE A 45 -8.84 22.29 -7.37
N VAL A 46 -9.09 22.92 -8.51
CA VAL A 46 -10.27 23.79 -8.70
C VAL A 46 -11.52 22.92 -8.73
N VAL A 47 -12.44 23.13 -7.79
CA VAL A 47 -13.67 22.34 -7.67
C VAL A 47 -14.91 23.07 -8.13
N GLU A 48 -14.85 24.41 -8.16
CA GLU A 48 -15.93 25.29 -8.65
C GLU A 48 -15.35 26.63 -9.12
N LEU A 49 -15.99 27.23 -10.14
CA LEU A 49 -15.76 28.61 -10.58
C LEU A 49 -17.04 29.41 -10.37
N HIS A 50 -16.97 30.59 -9.78
CA HIS A 50 -18.15 31.36 -9.40
C HIS A 50 -17.87 32.86 -9.21
N ASP A 51 -18.95 33.67 -9.12
CA ASP A 51 -18.89 35.12 -8.88
C ASP A 51 -19.37 35.53 -7.46
N ARG A 52 -19.61 34.56 -6.59
CA ARG A 52 -20.04 34.77 -5.19
C ARG A 52 -18.90 35.42 -4.41
N LYS A 53 -19.12 36.64 -3.90
CA LYS A 53 -18.12 37.34 -3.04
C LYS A 53 -17.98 36.59 -1.71
N PRO A 54 -16.79 36.19 -1.32
CA PRO A 54 -16.56 35.55 -0.03
C PRO A 54 -16.70 36.59 1.11
N SER A 55 -17.09 36.11 2.31
CA SER A 55 -17.21 36.95 3.52
C SER A 55 -15.86 37.48 4.03
N VAL A 56 -14.75 36.92 3.57
CA VAL A 56 -13.37 37.32 3.90
C VAL A 56 -12.63 37.67 2.61
N THR A 57 -11.70 38.60 2.68
CA THR A 57 -10.87 39.01 1.51
C THR A 57 -10.13 37.77 0.96
N ALA A 58 -10.49 37.35 -0.24
CA ALA A 58 -9.84 36.25 -0.92
C ALA A 58 -8.45 36.65 -1.43
N LYS A 59 -7.45 35.76 -1.24
CA LYS A 59 -6.12 35.90 -1.86
C LYS A 59 -6.20 35.48 -3.33
N ASN A 60 -5.30 36.01 -4.15
CA ASN A 60 -5.19 35.58 -5.55
C ASN A 60 -4.59 34.18 -5.64
N ILE A 61 -4.99 33.40 -6.66
CA ILE A 61 -4.18 32.26 -7.11
C ILE A 61 -2.84 32.80 -7.62
N LEU A 62 -1.79 31.96 -7.46
CA LEU A 62 -0.41 32.38 -7.87
C LEU A 62 -0.13 32.01 -9.32
N SER A 63 -0.59 30.83 -9.76
CA SER A 63 -0.48 30.35 -11.14
C SER A 63 -1.48 29.22 -11.43
N VAL A 64 -1.86 29.11 -12.69
CA VAL A 64 -2.56 27.94 -13.23
C VAL A 64 -1.50 26.93 -13.67
N LEU A 65 -1.63 25.66 -13.26
CA LEU A 65 -0.67 24.61 -13.57
C LEU A 65 -1.10 23.78 -14.78
N ASP A 66 -2.41 23.62 -14.96
CA ASP A 66 -2.96 22.80 -16.03
C ASP A 66 -3.91 23.62 -16.90
N PRO A 67 -3.69 23.66 -18.23
CA PRO A 67 -4.59 24.34 -19.17
C PRO A 67 -5.89 23.56 -19.44
N ALA A 68 -5.93 22.27 -19.07
CA ALA A 68 -7.09 21.39 -19.18
C ALA A 68 -7.30 20.59 -17.88
N PRO A 69 -8.53 20.11 -17.58
CA PRO A 69 -8.81 19.37 -16.37
C PRO A 69 -7.92 18.13 -16.26
N VAL A 70 -7.19 17.94 -15.14
CA VAL A 70 -6.46 16.69 -14.82
C VAL A 70 -7.39 15.65 -14.22
N LEU A 71 -8.43 16.10 -13.51
CA LEU A 71 -9.55 15.27 -13.07
C LEU A 71 -10.80 15.71 -13.86
N ASP A 72 -11.40 14.78 -14.58
CA ASP A 72 -12.68 14.98 -15.23
C ASP A 72 -13.83 15.05 -14.22
N GLU A 73 -15.03 15.34 -14.68
CA GLU A 73 -16.22 15.47 -13.85
C GLU A 73 -16.55 14.17 -13.09
N LEU A 74 -16.33 13.01 -13.72
CA LEU A 74 -16.53 11.70 -13.10
C LEU A 74 -15.56 11.48 -11.94
N LEU A 75 -14.28 11.73 -12.13
CA LEU A 75 -13.25 11.60 -11.09
C LEU A 75 -13.45 12.63 -9.99
N LEU A 76 -13.86 13.86 -10.29
CA LEU A 76 -14.24 14.87 -9.29
C LEU A 76 -15.43 14.39 -8.43
N SER A 77 -16.46 13.84 -9.08
CA SER A 77 -17.63 13.28 -8.39
C SER A 77 -17.28 12.07 -7.55
N LEU A 78 -16.41 11.19 -8.05
CA LEU A 78 -15.86 10.07 -7.29
C LEU A 78 -15.06 10.56 -6.06
N GLY A 79 -14.24 11.58 -6.22
CA GLY A 79 -13.49 12.18 -5.11
C GLY A 79 -14.40 12.77 -4.03
N ARG A 80 -15.48 13.46 -4.42
CA ARG A 80 -16.49 13.96 -3.47
C ARG A 80 -17.17 12.80 -2.73
N TRP A 81 -17.53 11.74 -3.44
CA TRP A 81 -18.11 10.54 -2.82
C TRP A 81 -17.15 9.89 -1.82
N ILE A 82 -15.85 9.77 -2.17
CA ILE A 82 -14.82 9.24 -1.25
C ILE A 82 -14.71 10.10 0.00
N ALA A 83 -14.66 11.43 -0.15
CA ALA A 83 -14.59 12.36 0.97
C ALA A 83 -15.78 12.20 1.92
N ASP A 84 -16.98 12.09 1.36
CA ASP A 84 -18.22 11.93 2.11
C ASP A 84 -18.34 10.54 2.78
N TYR A 85 -18.04 9.48 2.05
CA TYR A 85 -18.17 8.09 2.51
C TYR A 85 -17.16 7.75 3.61
N TYR A 86 -15.88 8.11 3.40
CA TYR A 86 -14.78 7.79 4.32
C TYR A 86 -14.47 8.92 5.31
N LEU A 87 -15.27 10.00 5.31
CA LEU A 87 -15.12 11.17 6.19
C LEU A 87 -13.70 11.76 6.13
N ALA A 88 -13.17 11.89 4.93
CA ALA A 88 -11.82 12.36 4.66
C ALA A 88 -11.82 13.77 4.05
N PRO A 89 -10.82 14.63 4.38
CA PRO A 89 -10.69 15.95 3.76
C PRO A 89 -10.57 15.86 2.25
N ILE A 90 -11.40 16.63 1.53
CA ILE A 90 -11.50 16.56 0.06
C ILE A 90 -10.17 16.84 -0.65
N GLY A 91 -9.37 17.77 -0.13
CA GLY A 91 -8.04 18.07 -0.69
C GLY A 91 -7.05 16.91 -0.54
N GLU A 92 -7.13 16.13 0.55
CA GLU A 92 -6.31 14.92 0.73
C GLU A 92 -6.77 13.79 -0.18
N VAL A 93 -8.09 13.70 -0.44
CA VAL A 93 -8.65 12.75 -1.42
C VAL A 93 -8.10 13.05 -2.81
N PHE A 94 -8.21 14.27 -3.31
CA PHE A 94 -7.72 14.62 -4.64
C PHE A 94 -6.20 14.47 -4.77
N ARG A 95 -5.44 14.79 -3.72
CA ARG A 95 -4.00 14.52 -3.70
C ARG A 95 -3.69 13.02 -3.88
N THR A 96 -4.49 12.16 -3.24
CA THR A 96 -4.29 10.70 -3.34
C THR A 96 -4.66 10.16 -4.72
N MET A 97 -5.63 10.79 -5.40
CA MET A 97 -6.05 10.41 -6.74
C MET A 97 -5.02 10.77 -7.83
N LEU A 98 -4.15 11.78 -7.57
CA LEU A 98 -3.23 12.32 -8.57
C LEU A 98 -1.77 11.95 -8.26
N PRO A 99 -1.09 11.16 -9.10
CA PRO A 99 0.33 10.82 -8.94
C PRO A 99 1.27 11.90 -9.53
N LEU A 100 0.88 13.17 -9.54
CA LEU A 100 1.59 14.25 -10.24
C LEU A 100 2.48 15.08 -9.30
N ASN A 101 2.99 14.49 -8.23
CA ASN A 101 3.88 15.19 -7.27
C ASN A 101 5.22 15.61 -7.91
N ALA A 102 5.71 14.86 -8.92
CA ALA A 102 6.97 15.17 -9.60
C ALA A 102 6.93 16.49 -10.39
N GLU A 103 5.75 16.96 -10.75
CA GLU A 103 5.55 18.21 -11.51
C GLU A 103 5.57 19.46 -10.64
N PHE A 104 5.74 19.29 -9.33
CA PHE A 104 5.80 20.40 -8.39
C PHE A 104 6.96 20.22 -7.41
N LYS A 105 7.98 21.05 -7.57
CA LYS A 105 9.14 21.04 -6.67
C LYS A 105 8.90 21.94 -5.48
N ARG A 106 8.75 21.34 -4.29
CA ARG A 106 8.74 22.10 -3.04
C ARG A 106 10.15 22.59 -2.74
N SER A 107 10.32 23.90 -2.59
CA SER A 107 11.60 24.48 -2.26
C SER A 107 11.43 25.65 -1.29
N ILE A 108 12.34 25.73 -0.34
CA ILE A 108 12.40 26.81 0.64
C ILE A 108 13.67 27.61 0.35
N GLY A 109 13.54 28.92 0.26
CA GLY A 109 14.66 29.86 0.15
C GLY A 109 14.88 30.55 1.49
N TYR A 110 16.12 30.83 1.76
CA TYR A 110 16.58 31.64 2.90
C TYR A 110 17.38 32.81 2.38
N ARG A 111 17.18 34.00 2.99
CA ARG A 111 17.99 35.18 2.77
C ARG A 111 18.42 35.79 4.08
N LEU A 112 19.52 36.48 4.05
CA LEU A 112 20.04 37.25 5.18
C LEU A 112 19.14 38.47 5.43
N THR A 113 18.86 38.80 6.68
CA THR A 113 18.15 40.01 7.08
C THR A 113 19.12 41.04 7.59
N SER A 114 18.66 42.31 7.79
CA SER A 114 19.46 43.33 8.45
C SER A 114 19.93 42.92 9.85
N ASP A 115 19.05 42.24 10.63
CA ASP A 115 19.41 41.75 11.95
C ASP A 115 20.48 40.62 11.82
N GLY A 116 20.43 39.82 10.78
CA GLY A 116 21.42 38.79 10.47
C GLY A 116 22.78 39.40 10.07
N GLN A 117 22.79 40.46 9.27
CA GLN A 117 24.01 41.21 8.92
C GLN A 117 24.67 41.82 10.16
N MET A 118 23.87 42.44 11.04
CA MET A 118 24.35 42.97 12.31
C MET A 118 24.91 41.90 13.22
N ALA A 119 24.24 40.74 13.30
CA ALA A 119 24.70 39.56 14.08
C ALA A 119 26.04 39.04 13.55
N LEU A 120 26.23 38.95 12.23
CA LEU A 120 27.49 38.56 11.60
C LEU A 120 28.61 39.55 11.94
N HIS A 121 28.36 40.85 11.82
CA HIS A 121 29.33 41.89 12.13
C HIS A 121 29.75 41.85 13.61
N LEU A 122 28.81 41.73 14.53
CA LEU A 122 29.09 41.61 15.96
C LEU A 122 29.85 40.33 16.31
N ALA A 123 29.55 39.18 15.66
CA ALA A 123 30.27 37.95 15.85
C ALA A 123 31.73 38.01 15.36
N GLY A 124 32.00 38.82 14.32
CA GLY A 124 33.36 39.06 13.84
C GLY A 124 34.19 39.94 14.80
N MET A 125 33.53 40.77 15.64
CA MET A 125 34.20 41.64 16.62
C MET A 125 34.36 41.05 18.02
N SER A 126 33.52 40.08 18.38
CA SER A 126 33.56 39.44 19.72
C SER A 126 33.68 37.93 19.54
N GLY A 127 34.77 37.37 20.05
CA GLY A 127 34.95 35.92 20.18
C GLY A 127 33.78 35.27 20.93
N SER A 128 33.68 33.94 20.92
CA SER A 128 32.56 33.17 21.51
C SER A 128 32.22 33.66 22.94
N SER A 129 30.95 34.12 23.11
CA SER A 129 30.49 34.61 24.41
C SER A 129 30.34 33.45 25.41
N ALA A 130 31.15 33.50 26.47
CA ALA A 130 31.14 32.51 27.59
C ALA A 130 29.78 32.46 28.36
N ARG A 131 28.83 33.38 28.06
CA ARG A 131 27.51 33.47 28.69
C ARG A 131 26.38 32.81 27.86
N SER A 132 26.70 32.24 26.71
CA SER A 132 25.69 31.56 25.88
C SER A 132 25.42 30.14 26.42
N ARG A 133 24.14 29.73 26.52
CA ARG A 133 23.71 28.34 26.79
C ARG A 133 23.97 27.37 25.62
N ARG A 134 24.62 27.82 24.56
CA ARG A 134 24.92 27.04 23.34
C ARG A 134 26.35 26.60 23.31
N THR A 135 26.57 25.44 22.69
CA THR A 135 27.91 24.91 22.48
C THR A 135 28.70 25.81 21.49
N PRO A 136 30.01 25.87 21.57
CA PRO A 136 30.86 26.56 20.58
C PRO A 136 30.61 26.09 19.14
N GLU A 137 30.29 24.81 18.96
CA GLU A 137 29.98 24.22 17.65
C GLU A 137 28.68 24.76 17.06
N GLU A 138 27.63 24.97 17.88
CA GLU A 138 26.36 25.57 17.44
C GLU A 138 26.55 27.07 17.08
N GLN A 139 27.39 27.79 17.79
CA GLN A 139 27.72 29.18 17.48
C GLN A 139 28.52 29.28 16.17
N ALA A 140 29.48 28.36 15.97
CA ALA A 140 30.23 28.26 14.73
C ALA A 140 29.33 27.86 13.53
N ALA A 141 28.29 27.09 13.77
CA ALA A 141 27.33 26.72 12.75
C ALA A 141 26.44 27.88 12.32
N ASP A 142 25.95 28.70 13.28
CA ASP A 142 25.21 29.95 12.98
C ASP A 142 26.09 30.91 12.14
N PHE A 143 27.36 31.10 12.54
CA PHE A 143 28.30 31.95 11.83
C PHE A 143 28.54 31.49 10.39
N ARG A 144 28.80 30.21 10.15
CA ARG A 144 28.99 29.67 8.79
C ARG A 144 27.81 29.95 7.86
N VAL A 145 26.59 29.90 8.39
CA VAL A 145 25.38 30.21 7.60
C VAL A 145 25.32 31.70 7.25
N LEU A 146 25.56 32.57 8.23
CA LEU A 146 25.52 34.04 8.01
C LEU A 146 26.61 34.48 7.03
N ASP A 147 27.83 34.00 7.21
CA ASP A 147 28.99 34.27 6.36
C ASP A 147 28.76 33.79 4.92
N TYR A 148 28.28 32.56 4.77
CA TYR A 148 27.96 32.01 3.44
C TYR A 148 26.93 32.83 2.69
N LEU A 149 25.89 33.35 3.37
CA LEU A 149 24.85 34.17 2.74
C LEU A 149 25.33 35.61 2.47
N ALA A 150 26.20 36.17 3.33
CA ALA A 150 26.75 37.50 3.15
C ALA A 150 27.80 37.58 2.03
N GLY A 151 28.59 36.52 1.87
CA GLY A 151 29.64 36.44 0.84
C GLY A 151 29.16 36.08 -0.56
N ARG A 152 27.85 35.93 -0.78
CA ARG A 152 27.31 35.51 -2.06
C ARG A 152 26.78 36.65 -2.90
N GLU A 153 27.13 36.70 -4.16
CA GLU A 153 26.51 37.59 -5.14
C GLU A 153 25.04 37.15 -5.41
N PRO A 154 24.13 38.10 -5.64
CA PRO A 154 22.78 37.80 -6.06
C PRO A 154 22.75 36.91 -7.30
N ALA A 155 21.73 36.04 -7.39
CA ALA A 155 21.55 35.22 -8.57
C ALA A 155 21.29 36.05 -9.83
N PRO A 156 21.46 35.54 -11.06
CA PRO A 156 21.23 36.27 -12.31
C PRO A 156 19.83 36.86 -12.45
N ASP A 157 18.84 36.33 -11.70
CA ASP A 157 17.46 36.85 -11.61
C ASP A 157 17.31 37.99 -10.57
N GLY A 158 18.41 38.46 -9.97
CA GLY A 158 18.44 39.49 -8.93
C GLY A 158 17.97 38.99 -7.54
N SER A 159 17.74 37.71 -7.36
CA SER A 159 17.25 37.11 -6.10
C SER A 159 18.44 36.86 -5.15
N ASP A 160 18.26 37.29 -3.90
CA ASP A 160 19.18 36.99 -2.77
C ASP A 160 18.82 35.71 -2.01
N LEU A 161 17.84 34.94 -2.54
CA LEU A 161 17.35 33.70 -1.92
C LEU A 161 18.22 32.50 -2.24
N VAL A 162 18.69 31.82 -1.21
CA VAL A 162 19.44 30.56 -1.31
C VAL A 162 18.54 29.37 -0.92
N ARG A 163 18.48 28.36 -1.78
CA ARG A 163 17.70 27.14 -1.49
C ARG A 163 18.24 26.42 -0.26
N GLU A 164 17.32 25.87 0.54
CA GLU A 164 17.65 25.11 1.77
C GLU A 164 18.69 24.00 1.53
N GLU A 165 18.53 23.24 0.44
CA GLU A 165 19.43 22.15 0.09
C GLU A 165 20.85 22.64 -0.16
N THR A 166 20.98 23.71 -0.96
CA THR A 166 22.26 24.35 -1.26
C THR A 166 22.91 24.89 0.01
N LEU A 167 22.12 25.62 0.84
CA LEU A 167 22.60 26.21 2.07
C LEU A 167 23.09 25.14 3.06
N ARG A 168 22.31 24.06 3.23
CA ARG A 168 22.68 22.96 4.12
C ARG A 168 23.88 22.16 3.62
N SER A 169 23.98 21.95 2.32
CA SER A 169 25.14 21.25 1.72
C SER A 169 26.42 22.07 1.90
N ALA A 170 26.37 23.37 1.66
CA ALA A 170 27.53 24.25 1.76
C ALA A 170 27.99 24.48 3.20
N THR A 171 27.04 24.62 4.14
CA THR A 171 27.35 24.98 5.54
C THR A 171 27.33 23.79 6.51
N ARG A 172 26.89 22.62 6.07
CA ARG A 172 26.71 21.35 6.84
C ARG A 172 25.85 21.51 8.10
N VAL A 173 24.80 22.36 8.03
CA VAL A 173 23.92 22.62 9.16
C VAL A 173 22.61 21.82 9.07
N SER A 174 21.98 21.58 10.22
CA SER A 174 20.69 20.91 10.32
C SER A 174 19.53 21.90 10.08
N ARG A 175 18.35 21.38 9.72
CA ARG A 175 17.11 22.20 9.63
C ARG A 175 16.76 22.89 10.95
N ALA A 176 17.09 22.28 12.08
CA ALA A 176 16.82 22.85 13.41
C ALA A 176 17.59 24.17 13.65
N ILE A 177 18.83 24.25 13.18
CA ILE A 177 19.68 25.46 13.26
C ILE A 177 19.04 26.57 12.41
N LEU A 178 18.71 26.30 11.14
CA LEU A 178 18.05 27.27 10.26
C LEU A 178 16.73 27.78 10.85
N ALA A 179 15.90 26.89 11.40
CA ALA A 179 14.66 27.26 12.08
C ALA A 179 14.91 28.14 13.34
N GLY A 180 16.00 27.89 14.06
CA GLY A 180 16.48 28.72 15.17
C GLY A 180 16.86 30.13 14.72
N MET A 181 17.58 30.23 13.60
CA MET A 181 18.01 31.52 13.04
C MET A 181 16.81 32.33 12.48
N VAL A 182 15.81 31.68 11.91
CA VAL A 182 14.55 32.34 11.52
C VAL A 182 13.80 32.89 12.74
N ARG A 183 13.74 32.13 13.85
CA ARG A 183 13.15 32.65 15.10
C ARG A 183 13.87 33.85 15.69
N LYS A 184 15.19 33.91 15.51
CA LYS A 184 16.01 35.07 15.88
C LYS A 184 15.88 36.26 14.91
N LYS A 185 15.13 36.11 13.82
CA LYS A 185 15.01 37.06 12.71
C LYS A 185 16.30 37.31 11.95
N TRP A 186 17.33 36.49 12.08
CA TRP A 186 18.57 36.60 11.32
C TRP A 186 18.45 36.16 9.89
N LEU A 187 17.52 35.23 9.65
CA LEU A 187 17.16 34.77 8.32
C LEU A 187 15.68 35.00 8.05
N ALA A 188 15.39 35.47 6.83
CA ALA A 188 14.05 35.41 6.29
C ALA A 188 13.88 34.12 5.50
N ARG A 189 12.78 33.40 5.79
CA ARG A 189 12.39 32.18 5.10
C ARG A 189 11.27 32.50 4.11
N GLN A 190 11.43 32.05 2.86
CA GLN A 190 10.42 32.21 1.83
C GLN A 190 10.17 30.89 1.13
N ASP A 191 8.91 30.56 0.86
CA ASP A 191 8.54 29.45 0.02
C ASP A 191 8.72 29.86 -1.45
N ILE A 192 9.66 29.18 -2.15
CA ILE A 192 9.97 29.37 -3.56
C ILE A 192 9.59 28.14 -4.40
N SER A 193 8.66 27.33 -3.88
CA SER A 193 8.12 26.18 -4.61
C SER A 193 7.52 26.62 -5.95
N ALA A 194 7.79 25.85 -6.99
CA ALA A 194 7.41 26.16 -8.36
C ALA A 194 7.05 24.88 -9.15
N PRO A 195 6.30 25.02 -10.23
CA PRO A 195 6.11 23.95 -11.20
C PRO A 195 7.47 23.48 -11.75
N GLN A 196 7.58 22.20 -12.01
CA GLN A 196 8.77 21.59 -12.60
C GLN A 196 8.32 20.67 -13.73
N ASP A 197 9.05 20.71 -14.84
CA ASP A 197 8.89 19.71 -15.90
C ASP A 197 9.30 18.33 -15.35
N ALA A 198 8.36 17.41 -15.34
CA ALA A 198 8.56 16.04 -14.89
C ALA A 198 8.90 15.11 -16.05
N THR A 199 9.04 15.61 -17.28
CA THR A 199 9.41 14.81 -18.45
C THR A 199 10.70 14.04 -18.13
N ARG A 200 10.61 12.73 -18.26
CA ARG A 200 11.79 11.88 -18.09
C ARG A 200 12.69 12.07 -19.28
N THR A 201 13.90 12.54 -19.06
CA THR A 201 14.92 12.64 -20.09
C THR A 201 16.01 11.60 -19.85
N VAL A 202 16.44 10.96 -20.90
CA VAL A 202 17.64 10.11 -20.93
C VAL A 202 18.78 10.91 -21.51
N LYS A 203 19.92 10.87 -20.86
CA LYS A 203 21.14 11.42 -21.43
C LYS A 203 21.66 10.46 -22.48
N ILE A 204 21.67 10.92 -23.73
CA ILE A 204 22.16 10.14 -24.89
C ILE A 204 23.49 10.74 -25.29
N ALA A 205 24.49 9.88 -25.42
CA ALA A 205 25.75 10.26 -26.03
C ALA A 205 25.57 10.18 -27.57
N VAL A 206 25.83 11.29 -28.24
CA VAL A 206 25.72 11.42 -29.70
C VAL A 206 27.11 11.64 -30.25
N MET A 207 27.50 10.82 -31.22
CA MET A 207 28.77 10.96 -31.93
C MET A 207 28.69 12.12 -32.94
N LYS A 208 29.63 13.07 -32.90
CA LYS A 208 29.68 14.22 -33.82
C LYS A 208 30.66 13.98 -34.97
N THR A 209 31.93 13.83 -34.68
CA THR A 209 32.96 13.60 -35.67
C THR A 209 34.03 12.69 -35.10
N VAL A 210 34.65 11.86 -35.97
CA VAL A 210 35.74 10.97 -35.57
C VAL A 210 37.03 11.45 -36.25
N GLU A 211 37.54 12.58 -35.78
CA GLU A 211 38.85 13.08 -36.26
C GLU A 211 39.87 13.05 -35.11
N GLY A 212 41.03 12.42 -35.35
CA GLY A 212 42.16 12.40 -34.41
C GLY A 212 42.56 11.02 -33.89
N LYS A 213 43.74 10.94 -33.29
CA LYS A 213 44.24 9.71 -32.64
C LYS A 213 43.46 9.39 -31.39
N LEU A 214 42.88 8.20 -31.32
CA LEU A 214 42.15 7.65 -30.19
C LEU A 214 43.01 6.59 -29.49
N ASN A 215 43.01 6.58 -28.15
CA ASN A 215 43.52 5.45 -27.38
C ASN A 215 42.51 4.29 -27.37
N GLU A 216 42.92 3.11 -26.87
CA GLU A 216 42.10 1.89 -26.86
C GLU A 216 40.77 2.08 -26.20
N ASN A 217 40.70 2.65 -25.00
CA ASN A 217 39.46 2.93 -24.26
C ASN A 217 38.56 3.92 -25.02
N GLN A 218 39.13 4.94 -25.66
CA GLN A 218 38.37 5.90 -26.47
C GLN A 218 37.82 5.27 -27.74
N ARG A 219 38.58 4.36 -28.35
CA ARG A 219 38.14 3.60 -29.52
C ARG A 219 36.96 2.69 -29.14
N THR A 220 37.03 1.97 -28.04
CA THR A 220 35.92 1.11 -27.56
C THR A 220 34.60 1.90 -27.43
N LEU A 221 34.63 3.11 -26.83
CA LEU A 221 33.43 3.95 -26.71
C LEU A 221 32.93 4.46 -28.07
N VAL A 222 33.83 4.85 -28.97
CA VAL A 222 33.49 5.37 -30.31
C VAL A 222 32.96 4.22 -31.21
N ASP A 223 33.58 3.04 -31.15
CA ASP A 223 33.10 1.88 -31.89
C ASP A 223 31.71 1.41 -31.43
N THR A 224 31.46 1.45 -30.12
CA THR A 224 30.14 1.15 -29.55
C THR A 224 29.10 2.18 -30.03
N LEU A 225 29.44 3.47 -30.04
CA LEU A 225 28.58 4.52 -30.56
C LEU A 225 28.31 4.33 -32.08
N ALA A 226 29.35 4.02 -32.86
CA ALA A 226 29.22 3.82 -34.28
C ALA A 226 28.37 2.58 -34.61
N ALA A 227 28.58 1.44 -33.91
CA ALA A 227 27.79 0.22 -34.04
C ALA A 227 26.29 0.40 -33.70
N SER A 228 25.97 1.40 -32.85
CA SER A 228 24.62 1.72 -32.47
C SER A 228 24.00 2.89 -33.24
N GLY A 229 24.53 3.21 -34.43
CA GLY A 229 23.98 4.30 -35.25
C GLY A 229 24.34 5.71 -34.79
N GLY A 230 25.39 5.87 -33.99
CA GLY A 230 25.90 7.15 -33.52
C GLY A 230 25.19 7.72 -32.26
N LYS A 231 24.21 7.02 -31.72
CA LYS A 231 23.46 7.41 -30.51
C LYS A 231 23.36 6.25 -29.53
N VAL A 232 23.76 6.46 -28.29
CA VAL A 232 23.68 5.42 -27.22
C VAL A 232 23.31 6.07 -25.87
N PRO A 233 22.40 5.48 -25.08
CA PRO A 233 22.15 5.93 -23.72
C PRO A 233 23.43 5.97 -22.89
N LEU A 234 23.60 7.03 -22.11
CA LEU A 234 24.80 7.25 -21.31
C LEU A 234 25.07 6.09 -20.32
N GLU A 235 24.01 5.49 -19.79
CA GLU A 235 24.09 4.34 -18.87
C GLU A 235 24.72 3.11 -19.55
N THR A 236 24.41 2.88 -20.83
CA THR A 236 24.99 1.77 -21.61
C THR A 236 26.48 1.95 -21.81
N LEU A 237 26.93 3.19 -22.06
CA LEU A 237 28.38 3.48 -22.15
C LEU A 237 29.08 3.39 -20.79
N GLN A 238 28.38 3.69 -19.69
CA GLN A 238 28.92 3.58 -18.34
C GLN A 238 28.99 2.15 -17.82
N SER A 239 28.25 1.22 -18.41
CA SER A 239 28.31 -0.21 -18.08
C SER A 239 29.49 -0.95 -18.77
N LEU A 240 30.17 -0.30 -19.71
CA LEU A 240 31.40 -0.84 -20.31
C LEU A 240 32.56 -0.74 -19.30
N GLU A 241 33.47 -1.69 -19.38
CA GLU A 241 34.70 -1.73 -18.56
C GLU A 241 35.73 -0.67 -19.03
N VAL A 242 35.28 0.59 -19.08
CA VAL A 242 36.11 1.73 -19.51
C VAL A 242 36.08 2.82 -18.41
N PRO A 243 37.22 3.44 -18.06
CA PRO A 243 37.27 4.52 -17.06
C PRO A 243 36.31 5.66 -17.38
N ARG A 244 35.50 6.11 -16.39
CA ARG A 244 34.53 7.20 -16.56
C ARG A 244 35.13 8.51 -17.10
N SER A 245 36.42 8.75 -16.85
CA SER A 245 37.15 9.91 -17.38
C SER A 245 37.34 9.89 -18.90
N THR A 246 37.23 8.72 -19.53
CA THR A 246 37.40 8.56 -20.97
C THR A 246 36.28 9.28 -21.76
N LEU A 247 35.03 9.07 -21.31
CA LEU A 247 33.87 9.76 -21.89
C LEU A 247 33.96 11.28 -21.70
N ALA A 248 34.32 11.74 -20.50
CA ALA A 248 34.53 13.17 -20.24
C ALA A 248 35.62 13.78 -21.14
N THR A 249 36.63 13.01 -21.51
CA THR A 249 37.67 13.45 -22.44
C THR A 249 37.16 13.53 -23.89
N LEU A 250 36.35 12.58 -24.34
CA LEU A 250 35.71 12.62 -25.66
C LEU A 250 34.77 13.82 -25.81
N ILE A 251 34.00 14.12 -24.75
CA ILE A 251 33.11 15.30 -24.69
C ILE A 251 33.93 16.58 -24.78
N ARG A 252 35.02 16.69 -24.00
CA ARG A 252 35.92 17.88 -24.01
C ARG A 252 36.59 18.09 -25.36
N ARG A 253 36.88 17.01 -26.10
CA ARG A 253 37.44 17.04 -27.45
C ARG A 253 36.39 17.33 -28.53
N GLY A 254 35.11 17.43 -28.19
CA GLY A 254 33.99 17.68 -29.11
C GLY A 254 33.65 16.49 -30.03
N LEU A 255 34.17 15.30 -29.74
CA LEU A 255 33.90 14.06 -30.52
C LEU A 255 32.54 13.44 -30.14
N VAL A 256 32.09 13.63 -28.89
CA VAL A 256 30.82 13.15 -28.39
C VAL A 256 30.11 14.32 -27.71
N GLU A 257 28.81 14.47 -27.95
CA GLU A 257 27.93 15.39 -27.24
C GLU A 257 26.93 14.57 -26.41
N VAL A 258 26.59 15.07 -25.23
CA VAL A 258 25.53 14.50 -24.41
C VAL A 258 24.31 15.39 -24.57
N VAL A 259 23.26 14.83 -25.15
CA VAL A 259 21.96 15.45 -25.36
C VAL A 259 20.94 14.81 -24.42
N GLU A 260 20.04 15.61 -23.86
CA GLU A 260 18.90 15.09 -23.12
C GLU A 260 17.73 14.92 -24.08
N GLU A 261 17.37 13.67 -24.38
CA GLU A 261 16.18 13.34 -25.18
C GLU A 261 15.07 12.80 -24.26
N PRO A 262 13.77 12.95 -24.63
CA PRO A 262 12.69 12.29 -23.90
C PRO A 262 12.97 10.78 -23.85
N ALA A 263 12.83 10.20 -22.67
CA ALA A 263 13.05 8.75 -22.51
C ALA A 263 11.85 7.99 -23.07
N ASP A 264 12.09 7.03 -23.94
CA ASP A 264 11.08 6.04 -24.28
C ASP A 264 10.75 5.20 -23.02
N PHE A 265 9.46 4.98 -22.79
CA PHE A 265 9.02 4.19 -21.65
C PHE A 265 9.36 2.72 -21.89
N THR A 266 10.32 2.19 -21.15
CA THR A 266 10.64 0.76 -21.15
C THR A 266 10.08 0.12 -19.89
N VAL A 267 9.04 -0.71 -20.03
CA VAL A 267 8.29 -1.32 -18.92
C VAL A 267 9.13 -2.25 -18.06
N SER A 268 10.09 -2.92 -18.65
CA SER A 268 10.99 -3.83 -17.92
C SER A 268 12.19 -4.23 -18.78
N ARG A 269 13.37 -4.35 -18.18
CA ARG A 269 14.54 -5.04 -18.77
C ARG A 269 14.42 -6.57 -18.67
N THR A 270 13.37 -7.09 -18.05
CA THR A 270 13.12 -8.52 -17.85
C THR A 270 12.54 -9.11 -19.14
N LYS A 271 13.09 -10.25 -19.56
CA LYS A 271 12.54 -10.97 -20.70
C LYS A 271 11.16 -11.52 -20.35
N PRO A 272 10.14 -11.38 -21.21
CA PRO A 272 8.84 -12.01 -21.01
C PRO A 272 9.00 -13.55 -21.03
N ARG A 273 8.04 -14.22 -20.41
CA ARG A 273 7.99 -15.68 -20.46
C ARG A 273 7.75 -16.15 -21.90
N SER A 274 8.26 -17.33 -22.27
CA SER A 274 7.94 -17.92 -23.56
C SER A 274 6.45 -18.26 -23.63
N ALA A 275 5.74 -17.72 -24.63
CA ALA A 275 4.32 -17.92 -24.90
C ALA A 275 3.37 -17.63 -23.69
N PRO A 276 3.38 -16.41 -23.13
CA PRO A 276 2.43 -16.07 -22.09
C PRO A 276 1.03 -16.02 -22.70
N PHE A 277 0.11 -16.84 -22.21
CA PHE A 277 -1.32 -16.77 -22.50
C PHE A 277 -1.80 -17.25 -23.89
N GLU A 278 -1.11 -18.19 -24.53
CA GLU A 278 -1.66 -19.07 -25.56
C GLU A 278 -2.34 -20.27 -24.87
N PHE A 279 -3.63 -20.11 -24.51
CA PHE A 279 -4.40 -21.20 -23.93
C PHE A 279 -5.83 -21.19 -24.47
N GLU A 280 -6.38 -22.40 -24.65
CA GLU A 280 -7.79 -22.58 -24.92
C GLU A 280 -8.60 -22.48 -23.61
N LEU A 281 -9.67 -21.71 -23.66
CA LEU A 281 -10.57 -21.59 -22.53
C LEU A 281 -11.42 -22.85 -22.40
N ASN A 282 -11.59 -23.35 -21.18
CA ASN A 282 -12.53 -24.44 -20.91
C ASN A 282 -13.97 -23.92 -20.92
N PRO A 283 -15.00 -24.82 -21.00
CA PRO A 283 -16.42 -24.40 -21.12
C PRO A 283 -16.89 -23.49 -19.98
N ALA A 284 -16.39 -23.65 -18.76
CA ALA A 284 -16.74 -22.78 -17.63
C ALA A 284 -16.14 -21.37 -17.79
N GLN A 285 -14.88 -21.28 -18.24
CA GLN A 285 -14.20 -20.01 -18.53
C GLN A 285 -14.86 -19.30 -19.72
N GLU A 286 -15.25 -20.03 -20.79
CA GLU A 286 -15.99 -19.47 -21.93
C GLU A 286 -17.35 -18.92 -21.50
N SER A 287 -18.06 -19.63 -20.63
CA SER A 287 -19.32 -19.16 -20.06
C SER A 287 -19.15 -17.89 -19.24
N ALA A 288 -18.07 -17.81 -18.42
CA ALA A 288 -17.72 -16.64 -17.64
C ALA A 288 -17.40 -15.44 -18.56
N LEU A 289 -16.58 -15.68 -19.59
CA LEU A 289 -16.22 -14.64 -20.58
C LEU A 289 -17.43 -14.13 -21.35
N ARG A 290 -18.34 -15.00 -21.75
CA ARG A 290 -19.59 -14.63 -22.46
C ARG A 290 -20.43 -13.70 -21.58
N ARG A 291 -20.67 -14.04 -20.31
CA ARG A 291 -21.41 -13.19 -19.36
C ARG A 291 -20.73 -11.82 -19.17
N LEU A 292 -19.41 -11.81 -19.12
CA LEU A 292 -18.65 -10.57 -19.03
C LEU A 292 -18.86 -9.70 -20.29
N ARG A 293 -18.76 -10.29 -21.48
CA ARG A 293 -19.00 -9.59 -22.77
C ARG A 293 -20.42 -9.03 -22.87
N GLU A 294 -21.43 -9.83 -22.55
CA GLU A 294 -22.84 -9.40 -22.49
C GLU A 294 -23.03 -8.18 -21.57
N GLY A 295 -22.37 -8.20 -20.40
CA GLY A 295 -22.38 -7.08 -19.46
C GLY A 295 -21.73 -5.82 -20.03
N VAL A 296 -20.59 -5.95 -20.72
CA VAL A 296 -19.87 -4.84 -21.36
C VAL A 296 -20.67 -4.24 -22.52
N GLU A 297 -21.28 -5.09 -23.35
CA GLU A 297 -22.13 -4.69 -24.50
C GLU A 297 -23.41 -3.98 -24.05
N ALA A 298 -23.96 -4.38 -22.91
CA ALA A 298 -25.16 -3.75 -22.34
C ALA A 298 -24.98 -2.27 -21.95
N ARG A 299 -23.74 -1.79 -21.79
CA ARG A 299 -23.40 -0.41 -21.38
C ARG A 299 -24.15 0.07 -20.15
N LYS A 300 -24.38 -0.84 -19.20
CA LYS A 300 -25.03 -0.59 -17.92
C LYS A 300 -24.15 -1.12 -16.80
N PHE A 301 -24.27 -0.50 -15.63
CA PHE A 301 -23.58 -1.01 -14.46
C PHE A 301 -23.97 -2.47 -14.19
N SER A 302 -22.98 -3.33 -14.07
CA SER A 302 -23.13 -4.72 -13.64
C SER A 302 -21.98 -5.10 -12.71
N GLY A 303 -22.32 -5.61 -11.53
CA GLY A 303 -21.37 -6.18 -10.60
C GLY A 303 -21.34 -7.71 -10.72
N MET A 304 -20.16 -8.29 -10.85
CA MET A 304 -19.95 -9.74 -10.97
C MET A 304 -18.98 -10.20 -9.90
N LEU A 305 -19.24 -11.35 -9.26
CA LEU A 305 -18.30 -12.05 -8.42
C LEU A 305 -17.84 -13.32 -9.14
N LEU A 306 -16.58 -13.36 -9.57
CA LEU A 306 -15.95 -14.53 -10.17
C LEU A 306 -15.29 -15.36 -9.07
N HIS A 307 -15.99 -16.36 -8.58
CA HIS A 307 -15.52 -17.31 -7.58
C HIS A 307 -14.93 -18.54 -8.29
N GLY A 308 -13.63 -18.69 -8.22
CA GLY A 308 -12.96 -19.83 -8.85
C GLY A 308 -11.85 -20.37 -7.96
N VAL A 309 -11.75 -21.70 -7.84
CA VAL A 309 -10.69 -22.34 -7.06
C VAL A 309 -9.30 -21.86 -7.47
N THR A 310 -8.31 -22.05 -6.60
CA THR A 310 -6.92 -21.69 -6.93
C THR A 310 -6.45 -22.53 -8.13
N GLY A 311 -5.97 -21.85 -9.19
CA GLY A 311 -5.58 -22.52 -10.44
C GLY A 311 -6.74 -22.79 -11.41
N SER A 312 -7.92 -22.18 -11.22
CA SER A 312 -9.05 -22.28 -12.16
C SER A 312 -8.90 -21.43 -13.43
N GLY A 313 -7.82 -20.67 -13.59
CA GLY A 313 -7.58 -19.83 -14.75
C GLY A 313 -8.37 -18.52 -14.79
N LYS A 314 -8.72 -17.93 -13.63
CA LYS A 314 -9.39 -16.61 -13.55
C LYS A 314 -8.67 -15.55 -14.38
N THR A 315 -7.33 -15.51 -14.33
CA THR A 315 -6.50 -14.55 -15.09
C THR A 315 -6.72 -14.65 -16.60
N ALA A 316 -6.94 -15.87 -17.11
CA ALA A 316 -7.27 -16.08 -18.53
C ALA A 316 -8.57 -15.38 -18.94
N VAL A 317 -9.61 -15.52 -18.10
CA VAL A 317 -10.90 -14.84 -18.31
C VAL A 317 -10.73 -13.33 -18.27
N TYR A 318 -9.90 -12.81 -17.34
CA TYR A 318 -9.64 -11.37 -17.24
C TYR A 318 -8.97 -10.82 -18.51
N LEU A 319 -7.89 -11.46 -18.95
CA LEU A 319 -7.13 -11.01 -20.11
C LEU A 319 -7.92 -11.12 -21.41
N ALA A 320 -8.70 -12.20 -21.58
CA ALA A 320 -9.61 -12.35 -22.71
C ALA A 320 -10.72 -11.29 -22.69
N GLY A 321 -11.26 -10.96 -21.52
CA GLY A 321 -12.23 -9.87 -21.35
C GLY A 321 -11.65 -8.51 -21.67
N MET A 322 -10.45 -8.20 -21.19
CA MET A 322 -9.74 -6.94 -21.47
C MET A 322 -9.42 -6.80 -22.98
N ARG A 323 -9.00 -7.88 -23.64
CA ARG A 323 -8.77 -7.88 -25.09
C ARG A 323 -10.04 -7.53 -25.86
N GLY A 324 -11.17 -8.15 -25.52
CA GLY A 324 -12.45 -7.80 -26.16
C GLY A 324 -12.89 -6.34 -25.94
N VAL A 325 -12.57 -5.77 -24.75
CA VAL A 325 -12.81 -4.34 -24.49
C VAL A 325 -11.91 -3.46 -25.36
N LEU A 326 -10.64 -3.83 -25.53
CA LEU A 326 -9.67 -3.10 -26.37
C LEU A 326 -10.09 -3.15 -27.85
N GLU A 327 -10.47 -4.31 -28.34
CA GLU A 327 -10.99 -4.51 -29.72
C GLU A 327 -12.25 -3.68 -29.97
N ALA A 328 -13.09 -3.47 -28.95
CA ALA A 328 -14.25 -2.58 -29.01
C ALA A 328 -13.88 -1.08 -28.91
N GLY A 329 -12.60 -0.72 -28.87
CA GLY A 329 -12.12 0.66 -28.78
C GLY A 329 -12.32 1.32 -27.42
N ARG A 330 -12.61 0.53 -26.37
CA ARG A 330 -12.93 1.01 -25.03
C ARG A 330 -11.78 0.73 -24.04
N SER A 331 -11.92 1.15 -22.79
CA SER A 331 -10.87 1.04 -21.78
C SER A 331 -11.22 0.08 -20.65
N ALA A 332 -10.18 -0.56 -20.09
CA ALA A 332 -10.31 -1.43 -18.91
C ALA A 332 -9.24 -1.15 -17.86
N ILE A 333 -9.59 -1.45 -16.60
CA ILE A 333 -8.68 -1.38 -15.45
C ILE A 333 -8.63 -2.75 -14.78
N LEU A 334 -7.43 -3.28 -14.57
CA LEU A 334 -7.17 -4.47 -13.76
C LEU A 334 -6.42 -4.07 -12.50
N LEU A 335 -7.03 -4.27 -11.35
CA LEU A 335 -6.39 -4.12 -10.07
C LEU A 335 -5.85 -5.47 -9.61
N VAL A 336 -4.58 -5.49 -9.23
CA VAL A 336 -3.89 -6.66 -8.67
C VAL A 336 -3.31 -6.33 -7.30
N PRO A 337 -3.16 -7.30 -6.38
CA PRO A 337 -2.46 -7.08 -5.13
C PRO A 337 -1.02 -6.62 -5.35
N GLU A 338 -0.47 -5.84 -4.43
CA GLU A 338 0.86 -5.21 -4.57
C GLU A 338 1.97 -6.23 -4.89
N ILE A 339 1.88 -7.44 -4.32
CA ILE A 339 2.85 -8.54 -4.53
C ILE A 339 2.63 -9.23 -5.89
N GLY A 340 1.45 -9.11 -6.50
CA GLY A 340 1.10 -9.78 -7.74
C GLY A 340 1.64 -9.12 -9.01
N LEU A 341 2.11 -7.88 -8.93
CA LEU A 341 2.61 -7.13 -10.08
C LEU A 341 4.14 -7.10 -10.09
N THR A 342 4.74 -8.18 -10.56
CA THR A 342 6.18 -8.29 -10.73
C THR A 342 6.63 -7.75 -12.10
N PRO A 343 7.93 -7.42 -12.28
CA PRO A 343 8.47 -7.05 -13.59
C PRO A 343 8.20 -8.08 -14.68
N ALA A 344 8.21 -9.38 -14.37
CA ALA A 344 7.89 -10.44 -15.33
C ALA A 344 6.42 -10.37 -15.78
N VAL A 345 5.48 -10.21 -14.85
CA VAL A 345 4.04 -10.04 -15.17
C VAL A 345 3.82 -8.77 -15.99
N ALA A 346 4.54 -7.70 -15.67
CA ALA A 346 4.49 -6.46 -16.43
C ALA A 346 4.99 -6.64 -17.89
N ALA A 347 6.07 -7.39 -18.09
CA ALA A 347 6.59 -7.74 -19.40
C ALA A 347 5.61 -8.62 -20.20
N ASP A 348 4.99 -9.61 -19.56
CA ASP A 348 3.96 -10.45 -20.16
C ASP A 348 2.75 -9.63 -20.62
N LEU A 349 2.27 -8.70 -19.80
CA LEU A 349 1.17 -7.81 -20.16
C LEU A 349 1.51 -6.87 -21.32
N HIS A 350 2.74 -6.37 -21.37
CA HIS A 350 3.20 -5.57 -22.50
C HIS A 350 3.30 -6.40 -23.78
N GLN A 351 3.70 -7.66 -23.69
CA GLN A 351 3.71 -8.58 -24.85
C GLN A 351 2.27 -8.81 -25.40
N ILE A 352 1.26 -8.86 -24.51
CA ILE A 352 -0.14 -9.10 -24.91
C ILE A 352 -0.79 -7.86 -25.52
N PHE A 353 -0.62 -6.71 -24.88
CA PHE A 353 -1.35 -5.46 -25.18
C PHE A 353 -0.48 -4.40 -25.87
N GLY A 354 0.83 -4.64 -26.04
CA GLY A 354 1.75 -3.68 -26.62
C GLY A 354 1.77 -2.35 -25.86
N ASP A 355 1.82 -1.27 -26.62
CA ASP A 355 1.83 0.10 -26.07
C ASP A 355 0.46 0.55 -25.51
N GLU A 356 -0.59 -0.21 -25.75
CA GLU A 356 -1.94 0.07 -25.21
C GLU A 356 -2.05 -0.19 -23.69
N VAL A 357 -1.04 -0.81 -23.07
CA VAL A 357 -1.02 -1.06 -21.63
C VAL A 357 -0.23 0.01 -20.87
N ALA A 358 -0.82 0.49 -19.77
CA ALA A 358 -0.14 1.30 -18.77
C ALA A 358 -0.07 0.53 -17.45
N ILE A 359 1.09 0.55 -16.79
CA ILE A 359 1.32 -0.16 -15.55
C ILE A 359 1.56 0.83 -14.43
N LEU A 360 0.75 0.74 -13.35
CA LEU A 360 0.78 1.65 -12.19
C LEU A 360 1.02 0.88 -10.89
N HIS A 361 2.23 0.97 -10.34
CA HIS A 361 2.59 0.33 -9.06
C HIS A 361 3.49 1.21 -8.19
N SER A 362 3.66 0.80 -6.92
CA SER A 362 4.40 1.57 -5.91
C SER A 362 5.90 1.70 -6.18
N ALA A 363 6.50 0.77 -6.94
CA ALA A 363 7.93 0.80 -7.28
C ALA A 363 8.28 1.82 -8.38
N LEU A 364 7.30 2.33 -9.13
CA LEU A 364 7.54 3.43 -10.08
C LEU A 364 7.96 4.70 -9.34
N SER A 365 8.94 5.41 -9.87
CA SER A 365 9.27 6.75 -9.44
C SER A 365 8.11 7.73 -9.68
N ASP A 366 8.11 8.87 -8.99
CA ASP A 366 7.07 9.88 -9.18
C ASP A 366 7.00 10.40 -10.62
N LYS A 367 8.15 10.46 -11.33
CA LYS A 367 8.19 10.84 -12.75
C LYS A 367 7.56 9.79 -13.66
N GLU A 368 7.89 8.52 -13.46
CA GLU A 368 7.30 7.41 -14.24
C GLU A 368 5.79 7.33 -14.02
N ARG A 369 5.32 7.53 -12.78
CA ARG A 369 3.88 7.58 -12.49
C ARG A 369 3.17 8.73 -13.19
N ALA A 370 3.79 9.92 -13.23
CA ALA A 370 3.25 11.06 -13.96
C ALA A 370 3.20 10.81 -15.47
N GLU A 371 4.24 10.21 -16.04
CA GLU A 371 4.31 9.83 -17.45
C GLU A 371 3.20 8.85 -17.83
N GLN A 372 3.02 7.76 -17.03
CA GLN A 372 1.93 6.81 -17.27
C GLN A 372 0.55 7.47 -17.15
N TRP A 373 0.36 8.36 -16.16
CA TRP A 373 -0.87 9.12 -16.01
C TRP A 373 -1.19 9.93 -17.28
N HIS A 374 -0.20 10.62 -17.85
CA HIS A 374 -0.40 11.42 -19.06
C HIS A 374 -0.63 10.55 -20.30
N ARG A 375 0.04 9.39 -20.43
CA ARG A 375 -0.23 8.42 -21.51
C ARG A 375 -1.68 7.94 -21.48
N ILE A 376 -2.17 7.54 -20.30
CA ILE A 376 -3.58 7.11 -20.13
C ILE A 376 -4.52 8.26 -20.47
N LYS A 377 -4.24 9.48 -20.00
CA LYS A 377 -5.10 10.63 -20.22
C LYS A 377 -5.19 11.05 -21.70
N ARG A 378 -4.10 10.92 -22.45
CA ARG A 378 -4.10 11.18 -23.92
C ARG A 378 -4.77 10.07 -24.71
N GLY A 379 -5.04 8.92 -24.10
CA GLY A 379 -5.59 7.74 -24.77
C GLY A 379 -4.54 6.86 -25.46
N ASP A 380 -3.25 7.12 -25.24
CA ASP A 380 -2.13 6.30 -25.73
C ASP A 380 -2.13 4.91 -25.08
N ALA A 381 -2.73 4.77 -23.90
CA ALA A 381 -2.91 3.50 -23.20
C ALA A 381 -4.34 3.39 -22.67
N ARG A 382 -5.08 2.40 -23.14
CA ARG A 382 -6.46 2.11 -22.76
C ARG A 382 -6.62 0.96 -21.78
N MET A 383 -5.61 0.09 -21.69
CA MET A 383 -5.55 -1.01 -20.71
C MET A 383 -4.68 -0.57 -19.55
N VAL A 384 -5.25 -0.45 -18.36
CA VAL A 384 -4.50 -0.06 -17.15
C VAL A 384 -4.41 -1.26 -16.22
N VAL A 385 -3.18 -1.63 -15.85
CA VAL A 385 -2.94 -2.66 -14.84
C VAL A 385 -2.17 -2.03 -13.67
N GLY A 386 -2.62 -2.28 -12.47
CA GLY A 386 -1.92 -1.68 -11.34
C GLY A 386 -2.44 -2.11 -9.98
N THR A 387 -1.80 -1.55 -8.96
CA THR A 387 -2.18 -1.78 -7.58
C THR A 387 -3.33 -0.86 -7.16
N ARG A 388 -3.62 -0.79 -5.89
CA ARG A 388 -4.72 -0.01 -5.29
C ARG A 388 -5.00 1.35 -5.95
N SER A 389 -3.96 2.15 -6.21
CA SER A 389 -4.11 3.51 -6.75
C SER A 389 -4.50 3.56 -8.22
N ALA A 390 -4.32 2.48 -8.98
CA ALA A 390 -4.71 2.42 -10.39
C ALA A 390 -6.23 2.57 -10.60
N VAL A 391 -7.02 2.38 -9.56
CA VAL A 391 -8.47 2.65 -9.60
C VAL A 391 -8.81 4.09 -9.96
N PHE A 392 -7.86 5.03 -9.87
CA PHE A 392 -8.04 6.45 -10.22
C PHE A 392 -7.52 6.82 -11.62
N ALA A 393 -7.01 5.88 -12.39
CA ALA A 393 -6.44 6.14 -13.71
C ALA A 393 -7.43 6.90 -14.62
N PRO A 394 -7.03 7.98 -15.34
CA PRO A 394 -7.93 8.85 -16.09
C PRO A 394 -8.27 8.28 -17.47
N VAL A 395 -8.76 7.03 -17.50
CA VAL A 395 -9.17 6.37 -18.75
C VAL A 395 -10.47 6.94 -19.29
N ALA A 396 -10.54 7.15 -20.60
CA ALA A 396 -11.76 7.49 -21.31
C ALA A 396 -12.59 6.23 -21.58
N ASP A 397 -13.92 6.36 -21.72
CA ASP A 397 -14.89 5.28 -22.04
C ASP A 397 -14.60 3.97 -21.29
N LEU A 398 -14.56 4.05 -19.98
CA LEU A 398 -14.32 2.90 -19.11
C LEU A 398 -15.45 1.88 -19.24
N ALA A 399 -15.12 0.64 -19.67
CA ALA A 399 -16.05 -0.45 -19.86
C ALA A 399 -15.98 -1.53 -18.80
N LEU A 400 -14.78 -1.75 -18.25
CA LEU A 400 -14.50 -2.90 -17.38
C LEU A 400 -13.52 -2.52 -16.28
N ILE A 401 -13.86 -2.86 -15.05
CA ILE A 401 -12.90 -2.88 -13.92
C ILE A 401 -12.84 -4.30 -13.36
N ILE A 402 -11.65 -4.83 -13.24
CA ILE A 402 -11.40 -6.13 -12.62
C ILE A 402 -10.61 -5.91 -11.34
N VAL A 403 -11.01 -6.57 -10.26
CA VAL A 403 -10.30 -6.58 -8.99
C VAL A 403 -9.92 -8.03 -8.69
N ASP A 404 -8.69 -8.38 -8.97
CA ASP A 404 -8.18 -9.73 -8.69
C ASP A 404 -7.85 -9.87 -7.20
N GLU A 405 -8.06 -11.09 -6.65
CA GLU A 405 -7.95 -11.37 -5.21
C GLU A 405 -8.64 -10.28 -4.36
N GLU A 406 -9.94 -10.00 -4.65
CA GLU A 406 -10.69 -8.86 -4.09
C GLU A 406 -10.70 -8.80 -2.56
N HIS A 407 -10.46 -9.93 -1.89
CA HIS A 407 -10.36 -10.06 -0.45
C HIS A 407 -9.03 -9.55 0.12
N ASP A 408 -8.04 -9.23 -0.75
CA ASP A 408 -6.70 -8.87 -0.27
C ASP A 408 -6.71 -7.55 0.51
N SER A 409 -6.09 -7.57 1.69
CA SER A 409 -6.04 -6.42 2.58
C SER A 409 -5.21 -5.24 2.04
N SER A 410 -4.35 -5.44 1.03
CA SER A 410 -3.56 -4.37 0.40
C SER A 410 -4.42 -3.34 -0.34
N TYR A 411 -5.67 -3.70 -0.69
CA TYR A 411 -6.62 -2.76 -1.28
C TYR A 411 -7.15 -1.72 -0.29
N LYS A 412 -6.99 -1.92 1.02
CA LYS A 412 -7.33 -0.92 2.03
C LYS A 412 -6.16 0.02 2.28
N GLN A 413 -6.37 1.33 2.18
CA GLN A 413 -5.37 2.32 2.51
C GLN A 413 -5.31 2.57 4.02
N GLU A 414 -4.12 2.56 4.61
CA GLU A 414 -3.92 2.78 6.04
C GLU A 414 -3.83 4.26 6.42
N GLU A 415 -3.50 5.13 5.47
CA GLU A 415 -3.42 6.58 5.64
C GLU A 415 -4.68 7.27 5.09
N THR A 416 -4.92 8.52 5.50
CA THR A 416 -6.05 9.33 5.01
C THR A 416 -5.86 9.70 3.54
N PRO A 417 -6.91 9.49 2.70
CA PRO A 417 -8.21 8.87 2.97
C PRO A 417 -8.08 7.34 3.12
N ARG A 418 -8.73 6.77 4.14
CA ARG A 418 -8.66 5.32 4.43
C ARG A 418 -9.65 4.53 3.57
N TYR A 419 -9.53 4.66 2.26
CA TYR A 419 -10.43 4.02 1.30
C TYR A 419 -10.10 2.54 1.06
N HIS A 420 -11.05 1.82 0.50
CA HIS A 420 -10.87 0.46 -0.02
C HIS A 420 -11.04 0.46 -1.54
N ALA A 421 -10.00 0.08 -2.29
CA ALA A 421 -10.01 0.17 -3.75
C ALA A 421 -11.08 -0.71 -4.41
N ARG A 422 -11.43 -1.87 -3.83
CA ARG A 422 -12.56 -2.70 -4.28
C ARG A 422 -13.87 -1.89 -4.27
N ASP A 423 -14.15 -1.22 -3.16
CA ASP A 423 -15.41 -0.48 -3.00
C ASP A 423 -15.44 0.75 -3.92
N ILE A 424 -14.27 1.40 -4.12
CA ILE A 424 -14.13 2.47 -5.12
C ILE A 424 -14.31 1.93 -6.53
N ALA A 425 -13.76 0.75 -6.86
CA ALA A 425 -13.93 0.12 -8.17
C ALA A 425 -15.43 -0.12 -8.49
N VAL A 426 -16.17 -0.62 -7.49
CA VAL A 426 -17.64 -0.80 -7.63
C VAL A 426 -18.35 0.52 -7.86
N MET A 427 -18.02 1.56 -7.07
CA MET A 427 -18.65 2.87 -7.22
C MET A 427 -18.26 3.55 -8.54
N ARG A 428 -16.98 3.48 -8.93
CA ARG A 428 -16.49 4.02 -10.21
C ARG A 428 -17.18 3.33 -11.39
N ALA A 429 -17.27 1.99 -11.38
CA ALA A 429 -17.99 1.26 -12.41
C ALA A 429 -19.46 1.67 -12.49
N LYS A 430 -20.11 1.89 -11.33
CA LYS A 430 -21.49 2.39 -11.27
C LYS A 430 -21.62 3.79 -11.89
N MET A 431 -20.72 4.71 -11.58
CA MET A 431 -20.72 6.06 -12.13
C MET A 431 -20.43 6.09 -13.64
N SER A 432 -19.63 5.12 -14.14
CA SER A 432 -19.23 5.00 -15.55
C SER A 432 -20.16 4.10 -16.38
N ASN A 433 -21.23 3.53 -15.81
CA ASN A 433 -22.05 2.49 -16.45
C ASN A 433 -21.21 1.32 -17.00
N ALA A 434 -20.19 0.90 -16.26
CA ALA A 434 -19.24 -0.14 -16.60
C ALA A 434 -19.51 -1.44 -15.82
N VAL A 435 -18.88 -2.52 -16.27
CA VAL A 435 -18.85 -3.80 -15.54
C VAL A 435 -17.74 -3.77 -14.50
N VAL A 436 -18.02 -4.28 -13.29
CA VAL A 436 -16.99 -4.59 -12.30
C VAL A 436 -16.98 -6.09 -12.02
N VAL A 437 -15.81 -6.69 -12.12
CA VAL A 437 -15.57 -8.11 -11.79
C VAL A 437 -14.71 -8.18 -10.54
N LEU A 438 -15.23 -8.79 -9.48
CA LEU A 438 -14.53 -9.10 -8.26
C LEU A 438 -14.10 -10.56 -8.33
N GLY A 439 -12.81 -10.84 -8.41
CA GLY A 439 -12.30 -12.19 -8.57
C GLY A 439 -11.59 -12.69 -7.33
N SER A 440 -11.87 -13.92 -6.92
CA SER A 440 -11.18 -14.58 -5.81
C SER A 440 -11.42 -16.09 -5.76
N ALA A 441 -10.45 -16.82 -5.20
CA ALA A 441 -10.66 -18.20 -4.78
C ALA A 441 -11.34 -18.30 -3.40
N THR A 442 -11.14 -17.29 -2.58
CA THR A 442 -11.68 -17.18 -1.22
C THR A 442 -12.30 -15.79 -1.05
N PRO A 443 -13.45 -15.51 -1.67
CA PRO A 443 -14.07 -14.20 -1.62
C PRO A 443 -14.23 -13.67 -0.19
N SER A 444 -14.19 -12.35 -0.02
CA SER A 444 -14.58 -11.75 1.24
C SER A 444 -16.04 -12.09 1.56
N LEU A 445 -16.37 -12.28 2.84
CA LEU A 445 -17.74 -12.64 3.22
C LEU A 445 -18.75 -11.58 2.80
N GLU A 446 -18.34 -10.31 2.78
CA GLU A 446 -19.16 -9.20 2.31
C GLU A 446 -19.48 -9.31 0.80
N SER A 447 -18.48 -9.63 -0.02
CA SER A 447 -18.68 -9.78 -1.49
C SER A 447 -19.54 -11.00 -1.81
N TYR A 448 -19.28 -12.13 -1.16
CA TYR A 448 -20.07 -13.33 -1.37
C TYR A 448 -21.51 -13.19 -0.85
N TYR A 449 -21.70 -12.52 0.31
CA TYR A 449 -23.02 -12.17 0.83
C TYR A 449 -23.81 -11.29 -0.15
N ASN A 450 -23.15 -10.29 -0.75
CA ASN A 450 -23.77 -9.44 -1.76
C ASN A 450 -24.16 -10.23 -3.03
N ALA A 451 -23.34 -11.21 -3.44
CA ALA A 451 -23.66 -12.10 -4.54
C ALA A 451 -24.86 -13.01 -4.21
N LYS A 452 -24.91 -13.61 -3.01
CA LYS A 452 -26.09 -14.40 -2.56
C LYS A 452 -27.36 -13.56 -2.40
N LYS A 453 -27.24 -12.25 -2.24
CA LYS A 453 -28.36 -11.28 -2.23
C LYS A 453 -28.67 -10.70 -3.61
N ASN A 454 -28.12 -11.28 -4.69
CA ASN A 454 -28.29 -10.86 -6.08
C ASN A 454 -27.88 -9.40 -6.37
N LYS A 455 -27.00 -8.81 -5.52
CA LYS A 455 -26.40 -7.51 -5.82
C LYS A 455 -25.25 -7.64 -6.83
N TYR A 456 -24.60 -8.81 -6.86
CA TYR A 456 -23.60 -9.20 -7.84
C TYR A 456 -24.03 -10.51 -8.51
N ALA A 457 -23.76 -10.65 -9.80
CA ALA A 457 -23.93 -11.93 -10.50
C ALA A 457 -22.80 -12.87 -10.04
N LEU A 458 -23.16 -14.02 -9.48
CA LEU A 458 -22.20 -15.06 -9.12
C LEU A 458 -21.82 -15.87 -10.37
N ILE A 459 -20.53 -15.94 -10.64
CA ILE A 459 -19.93 -16.75 -11.71
C ILE A 459 -18.93 -17.70 -11.03
N GLU A 460 -19.06 -18.99 -11.28
CA GLU A 460 -18.26 -20.01 -10.60
C GLU A 460 -17.33 -20.73 -11.59
N LEU A 461 -16.07 -20.93 -11.18
CA LEU A 461 -15.07 -21.76 -11.86
C LEU A 461 -14.64 -22.85 -10.88
N PRO A 462 -15.39 -23.96 -10.80
CA PRO A 462 -15.23 -24.96 -9.74
C PRO A 462 -13.97 -25.81 -9.91
N ASP A 463 -13.45 -25.96 -11.13
CA ASP A 463 -12.38 -26.88 -11.44
C ASP A 463 -11.05 -26.16 -11.69
N ARG A 464 -9.94 -26.84 -11.37
CA ARG A 464 -8.60 -26.43 -11.79
C ARG A 464 -8.42 -26.63 -13.29
N VAL A 465 -7.56 -25.82 -13.92
CA VAL A 465 -7.11 -26.05 -15.30
C VAL A 465 -6.53 -27.46 -15.40
N GLU A 466 -6.79 -28.16 -16.51
CA GLU A 466 -6.42 -29.57 -16.75
C GLU A 466 -7.01 -30.55 -15.73
N GLN A 467 -8.10 -30.19 -15.03
CA GLN A 467 -8.76 -31.03 -14.02
C GLN A 467 -7.81 -31.62 -12.95
N ARG A 468 -6.74 -30.90 -12.64
CA ARG A 468 -5.78 -31.31 -11.59
C ARG A 468 -6.46 -31.39 -10.23
N PRO A 469 -6.21 -32.44 -9.43
CA PRO A 469 -6.82 -32.56 -8.11
C PRO A 469 -6.31 -31.45 -7.16
N LEU A 470 -7.17 -31.10 -6.21
CA LEU A 470 -6.72 -30.26 -5.08
C LEU A 470 -5.75 -31.06 -4.20
N PRO A 471 -4.77 -30.42 -3.57
CA PRO A 471 -3.82 -31.10 -2.70
C PRO A 471 -4.49 -31.69 -1.47
N GLU A 472 -3.99 -32.84 -1.03
CA GLU A 472 -4.40 -33.44 0.25
C GLU A 472 -3.87 -32.58 1.41
N VAL A 473 -4.73 -32.27 2.39
CA VAL A 473 -4.36 -31.51 3.58
C VAL A 473 -4.43 -32.41 4.81
N GLU A 474 -3.28 -32.70 5.39
CA GLU A 474 -3.16 -33.47 6.65
C GLU A 474 -3.01 -32.49 7.82
N ILE A 475 -3.94 -32.54 8.79
CA ILE A 475 -3.90 -31.73 9.99
C ILE A 475 -3.14 -32.46 11.09
N ILE A 476 -2.11 -31.82 11.64
CA ILE A 476 -1.35 -32.34 12.79
C ILE A 476 -1.77 -31.59 14.06
N ASP A 477 -2.30 -32.33 15.02
CA ASP A 477 -2.65 -31.82 16.34
C ASP A 477 -1.40 -31.65 17.20
N MET A 478 -0.96 -30.41 17.34
CA MET A 478 0.22 -30.06 18.16
C MET A 478 0.00 -30.30 19.67
N ARG A 479 -1.25 -30.51 20.12
CA ARG A 479 -1.55 -30.88 21.51
C ARG A 479 -1.09 -32.34 21.76
N LEU A 480 -1.39 -33.26 20.85
CA LEU A 480 -0.94 -34.64 20.92
C LEU A 480 0.58 -34.75 20.78
N GLU A 481 1.15 -33.99 19.82
CA GLU A 481 2.61 -33.92 19.66
C GLU A 481 3.32 -33.47 20.95
N PHE A 482 2.76 -32.45 21.62
CA PHE A 482 3.29 -31.99 22.93
C PHE A 482 3.14 -33.05 24.03
N GLN A 483 1.99 -33.77 24.09
CA GLN A 483 1.75 -34.82 25.10
C GLN A 483 2.70 -35.99 24.93
N GLU A 484 2.99 -36.40 23.70
CA GLU A 484 3.88 -37.52 23.39
C GLU A 484 5.36 -37.22 23.58
N THR A 485 5.80 -35.96 23.25
CA THR A 485 7.21 -35.56 23.32
C THR A 485 7.61 -34.94 24.64
N GLY A 486 6.64 -34.43 25.42
CA GLY A 486 6.87 -33.77 26.71
C GLY A 486 7.48 -32.37 26.62
N HIS A 487 7.77 -31.88 25.41
CA HIS A 487 8.37 -30.56 25.20
C HIS A 487 7.82 -29.90 23.91
N GLU A 488 8.04 -28.59 23.81
CA GLU A 488 7.58 -27.81 22.65
C GLU A 488 8.37 -28.17 21.39
N GLN A 489 7.64 -28.54 20.34
CA GLN A 489 8.18 -28.76 19.01
C GLN A 489 7.67 -27.65 18.07
N VAL A 490 8.59 -26.97 17.36
CA VAL A 490 8.24 -26.01 16.30
C VAL A 490 7.83 -26.74 15.04
N ILE A 491 8.49 -27.85 14.73
CA ILE A 491 8.22 -28.74 13.59
C ILE A 491 7.83 -30.09 14.17
N SER A 492 6.64 -30.61 13.81
CA SER A 492 6.19 -31.92 14.23
C SER A 492 7.05 -33.01 13.60
N ARG A 493 7.13 -34.17 14.25
CA ARG A 493 7.82 -35.35 13.72
C ARG A 493 7.30 -35.74 12.35
N LYS A 494 5.99 -35.62 12.13
CA LYS A 494 5.36 -35.90 10.84
C LYS A 494 5.81 -34.95 9.75
N LEU A 495 5.79 -33.63 9.99
CA LEU A 495 6.27 -32.66 9.00
C LEU A 495 7.75 -32.85 8.69
N ALA A 496 8.57 -33.12 9.70
CA ALA A 496 10.00 -33.41 9.51
C ALA A 496 10.21 -34.66 8.62
N ALA A 497 9.45 -35.72 8.85
CA ALA A 497 9.50 -36.92 8.04
C ALA A 497 9.07 -36.69 6.58
N GLU A 498 8.01 -35.93 6.35
CA GLU A 498 7.53 -35.57 5.01
C GLU A 498 8.55 -34.68 4.27
N ILE A 499 9.18 -33.73 4.95
CA ILE A 499 10.26 -32.90 4.36
C ILE A 499 11.42 -33.79 3.93
N LYS A 500 11.88 -34.70 4.81
CA LYS A 500 12.95 -35.63 4.53
C LYS A 500 12.66 -36.49 3.29
N ASP A 501 11.48 -37.08 3.21
CA ASP A 501 11.05 -37.93 2.09
C ASP A 501 11.06 -37.12 0.75
N ARG A 502 10.58 -35.86 0.76
CA ARG A 502 10.60 -35.02 -0.45
C ARG A 502 12.02 -34.64 -0.89
N LEU A 503 12.89 -34.29 0.05
CA LEU A 503 14.28 -33.98 -0.24
C LEU A 503 15.02 -35.20 -0.82
N GLU A 504 14.78 -36.42 -0.29
CA GLU A 504 15.33 -37.68 -0.83
C GLU A 504 14.86 -37.95 -2.27
N ARG A 505 13.64 -37.58 -2.60
CA ARG A 505 13.08 -37.62 -3.96
C ARG A 505 13.51 -36.48 -4.86
N LYS A 506 14.30 -35.53 -4.38
CA LYS A 506 14.69 -34.28 -5.07
C LYS A 506 13.49 -33.42 -5.47
N GLU A 507 12.43 -33.45 -4.67
CA GLU A 507 11.25 -32.64 -4.80
C GLU A 507 11.38 -31.38 -3.95
N GLN A 508 10.67 -30.30 -4.32
CA GLN A 508 10.77 -29.02 -3.63
C GLN A 508 9.73 -28.89 -2.52
N VAL A 509 10.13 -28.24 -1.44
CA VAL A 509 9.33 -28.02 -0.25
C VAL A 509 9.17 -26.52 0.04
N MET A 510 7.97 -26.14 0.45
CA MET A 510 7.69 -24.80 0.96
C MET A 510 7.23 -24.89 2.42
N VAL A 511 7.83 -24.09 3.30
CA VAL A 511 7.41 -24.01 4.71
C VAL A 511 6.94 -22.59 5.00
N LEU A 512 5.63 -22.48 5.25
CA LEU A 512 5.01 -21.21 5.62
C LEU A 512 5.00 -21.05 7.13
N LEU A 513 5.53 -19.93 7.62
CA LEU A 513 5.30 -19.47 8.97
C LEU A 513 4.21 -18.38 8.98
N ASN A 514 3.08 -18.68 9.60
CA ASN A 514 2.02 -17.70 9.74
C ASN A 514 2.33 -16.69 10.86
N ARG A 515 3.28 -15.76 10.58
CA ARG A 515 3.68 -14.72 11.53
C ARG A 515 3.22 -13.34 11.06
N ARG A 516 2.19 -12.77 11.72
CA ARG A 516 1.97 -11.32 11.78
C ARG A 516 1.61 -10.91 13.20
N GLY A 517 2.47 -10.07 13.80
CA GLY A 517 2.19 -9.34 15.03
C GLY A 517 2.52 -10.08 16.33
N TYR A 518 3.13 -9.34 17.23
CA TYR A 518 3.34 -9.70 18.63
C TYR A 518 2.01 -9.47 19.36
N SER A 519 1.10 -10.44 19.31
CA SER A 519 -0.05 -10.41 20.23
C SER A 519 0.15 -11.55 21.23
N PRO A 520 0.36 -11.25 22.52
CA PRO A 520 0.47 -12.27 23.54
C PRO A 520 -0.93 -12.85 23.82
N VAL A 521 -1.31 -13.80 22.98
CA VAL A 521 -2.52 -14.57 23.16
C VAL A 521 -2.24 -15.71 24.12
N VAL A 522 -3.12 -15.90 25.07
CA VAL A 522 -3.06 -16.98 26.04
C VAL A 522 -3.82 -18.19 25.50
N LEU A 523 -3.11 -19.27 25.31
CA LEU A 523 -3.59 -20.55 24.80
C LEU A 523 -3.29 -21.67 25.79
N CYS A 524 -4.21 -22.58 26.00
CA CYS A 524 -3.95 -23.81 26.72
C CYS A 524 -3.39 -24.88 25.75
N ARG A 525 -2.17 -25.36 25.98
CA ARG A 525 -1.55 -26.42 25.16
C ARG A 525 -2.25 -27.76 25.26
N THR A 526 -2.92 -28.02 26.39
CA THR A 526 -3.60 -29.31 26.63
C THR A 526 -4.92 -29.41 25.87
N CYS A 527 -5.77 -28.36 25.93
CA CYS A 527 -7.09 -28.40 25.30
C CYS A 527 -7.24 -27.50 24.07
N GLY A 528 -6.22 -26.69 23.72
CA GLY A 528 -6.24 -25.79 22.58
C GLY A 528 -7.16 -24.58 22.73
N LYS A 529 -7.82 -24.38 23.88
CA LYS A 529 -8.76 -23.26 24.05
C LYS A 529 -8.03 -21.97 24.43
N LYS A 530 -8.51 -20.85 23.87
CA LYS A 530 -8.06 -19.48 24.15
C LYS A 530 -9.03 -18.79 25.09
N LEU A 531 -8.58 -17.70 25.72
CA LEU A 531 -9.44 -16.83 26.50
C LEU A 531 -10.11 -15.81 25.60
N GLU A 532 -11.44 -15.76 25.62
CA GLU A 532 -12.24 -14.84 24.81
C GLU A 532 -13.02 -13.85 25.69
N CYS A 533 -13.28 -12.68 25.14
CA CYS A 533 -14.11 -11.65 25.76
C CYS A 533 -15.59 -12.09 25.70
N GLN A 534 -16.27 -12.10 26.85
CA GLN A 534 -17.68 -12.45 26.93
C GLN A 534 -18.60 -11.48 26.16
N ASN A 535 -18.19 -10.21 26.01
CA ASN A 535 -18.97 -9.16 25.34
C ASN A 535 -18.77 -9.11 23.83
N CYS A 536 -17.58 -9.48 23.35
CA CYS A 536 -17.15 -9.25 21.97
C CYS A 536 -16.79 -10.53 21.23
N ALA A 537 -16.67 -11.69 21.94
CA ALA A 537 -16.26 -12.98 21.39
C ALA A 537 -14.96 -12.91 20.55
N ILE A 538 -14.00 -12.08 21.00
CA ILE A 538 -12.64 -11.99 20.45
C ILE A 538 -11.64 -12.39 21.53
N SER A 539 -10.44 -12.79 21.12
CA SER A 539 -9.36 -13.16 22.05
C SER A 539 -9.00 -12.01 22.99
N LEU A 540 -8.80 -12.31 24.27
CA LEU A 540 -8.21 -11.37 25.21
C LEU A 540 -6.69 -11.30 25.02
N THR A 541 -6.12 -10.11 25.17
CA THR A 541 -4.68 -9.87 25.05
C THR A 541 -4.05 -9.75 26.44
N HIS A 542 -2.91 -10.41 26.64
CA HIS A 542 -2.16 -10.34 27.89
C HIS A 542 -1.28 -9.08 27.95
N HIS A 543 -1.51 -8.25 28.96
CA HIS A 543 -0.70 -7.08 29.28
C HIS A 543 0.30 -7.43 30.41
N LYS A 544 1.55 -7.77 30.02
CA LYS A 544 2.60 -8.22 30.97
C LYS A 544 2.83 -7.28 32.14
N ARG A 545 2.86 -5.95 31.90
CA ARG A 545 3.13 -4.94 32.95
C ARG A 545 1.99 -4.82 33.95
N GLU A 546 0.75 -5.02 33.52
CA GLU A 546 -0.44 -4.86 34.34
C GLU A 546 -0.92 -6.20 34.91
N HIS A 547 -0.31 -7.32 34.51
CA HIS A 547 -0.72 -8.69 34.85
C HIS A 547 -2.20 -8.95 34.64
N LYS A 548 -2.75 -8.46 33.51
CA LYS A 548 -4.17 -8.57 33.18
C LYS A 548 -4.37 -9.02 31.74
N MET A 549 -5.53 -9.65 31.52
CA MET A 549 -6.08 -9.92 30.20
C MET A 549 -7.05 -8.81 29.85
N ILE A 550 -6.91 -8.18 28.64
CA ILE A 550 -7.72 -7.02 28.25
C ILE A 550 -8.37 -7.29 26.88
N CYS A 551 -9.66 -6.94 26.79
CA CYS A 551 -10.36 -6.86 25.51
C CYS A 551 -10.13 -5.49 24.88
N HIS A 552 -9.49 -5.45 23.72
CA HIS A 552 -9.25 -4.19 23.02
C HIS A 552 -10.48 -3.58 22.33
N TYR A 553 -11.63 -4.26 22.29
CA TYR A 553 -12.86 -3.66 21.75
C TYR A 553 -13.69 -2.91 22.78
N CYS A 554 -13.89 -3.50 23.95
CA CYS A 554 -14.77 -2.94 24.97
C CYS A 554 -14.06 -2.56 26.27
N GLY A 555 -12.75 -2.80 26.41
CA GLY A 555 -12.00 -2.53 27.61
C GLY A 555 -12.22 -3.54 28.76
N TYR A 556 -12.99 -4.65 28.54
CA TYR A 556 -13.18 -5.69 29.54
C TYR A 556 -11.83 -6.26 30.01
N THR A 557 -11.68 -6.42 31.32
CA THR A 557 -10.46 -6.93 31.95
C THR A 557 -10.73 -8.20 32.74
N ALA A 558 -9.78 -9.14 32.70
CA ALA A 558 -9.79 -10.36 33.51
C ALA A 558 -8.39 -10.62 34.08
N PRO A 559 -8.26 -11.34 35.19
CA PRO A 559 -6.95 -11.79 35.68
C PRO A 559 -6.31 -12.78 34.72
N VAL A 560 -4.97 -12.85 34.74
CA VAL A 560 -4.23 -13.90 34.00
C VAL A 560 -4.47 -15.22 34.74
N PRO A 561 -5.04 -16.24 34.08
CA PRO A 561 -5.30 -17.50 34.74
C PRO A 561 -3.99 -18.25 35.01
N LYS A 562 -3.86 -18.83 36.19
CA LYS A 562 -2.76 -19.74 36.56
C LYS A 562 -2.94 -21.13 35.94
N ALA A 563 -4.17 -21.51 35.73
CA ALA A 563 -4.56 -22.76 35.08
C ALA A 563 -5.69 -22.49 34.07
N CYS A 564 -5.81 -23.34 33.08
CA CYS A 564 -6.84 -23.21 32.05
C CYS A 564 -8.25 -23.24 32.65
N VAL A 565 -9.07 -22.24 32.37
CA VAL A 565 -10.45 -22.13 32.85
C VAL A 565 -11.38 -23.21 32.25
N HIS A 566 -10.93 -23.92 31.21
CA HIS A 566 -11.72 -24.96 30.53
C HIS A 566 -11.38 -26.39 30.96
N CYS A 567 -10.08 -26.69 31.18
CA CYS A 567 -9.65 -28.06 31.50
C CYS A 567 -8.79 -28.19 32.75
N GLY A 568 -8.52 -27.09 33.48
CA GLY A 568 -7.72 -27.09 34.69
C GLY A 568 -6.19 -27.24 34.51
N SER A 569 -5.71 -27.41 33.29
CA SER A 569 -4.29 -27.59 33.00
C SER A 569 -3.47 -26.34 33.30
N GLU A 570 -2.28 -26.53 33.86
CA GLU A 570 -1.30 -25.45 34.12
C GLU A 570 -0.49 -25.03 32.90
N TYR A 571 -0.59 -25.77 31.78
CA TYR A 571 0.15 -25.49 30.54
C TYR A 571 -0.51 -24.37 29.73
N VAL A 572 -0.49 -23.18 30.32
CA VAL A 572 -0.98 -21.95 29.69
C VAL A 572 0.20 -21.24 29.00
N TYR A 573 0.12 -20.99 27.71
CA TYR A 573 1.22 -20.56 26.86
C TYR A 573 0.96 -19.28 26.06
N PHE A 574 2.04 -18.56 25.71
CA PHE A 574 2.04 -17.35 24.90
C PHE A 574 2.66 -17.65 23.54
N LEU A 575 1.87 -17.56 22.46
CA LEU A 575 2.30 -17.89 21.10
C LEU A 575 3.37 -16.93 20.54
N GLY A 576 4.42 -17.45 19.89
CA GLY A 576 5.33 -16.65 19.07
C GLY A 576 6.70 -17.27 18.74
N THR A 577 6.86 -17.84 17.52
CA THR A 577 8.16 -18.26 16.94
C THR A 577 8.55 -17.33 15.78
N GLY A 578 9.84 -17.01 15.59
CA GLY A 578 10.34 -16.18 14.49
C GLY A 578 10.73 -16.98 13.23
N SER A 579 10.64 -16.39 12.06
CA SER A 579 11.06 -16.98 10.77
C SER A 579 12.56 -17.32 10.75
N GLU A 580 13.38 -16.50 11.39
CA GLU A 580 14.82 -16.72 11.54
C GLU A 580 15.10 -18.00 12.34
N LYS A 581 14.43 -18.17 13.48
CA LYS A 581 14.57 -19.39 14.30
C LYS A 581 14.07 -20.65 13.58
N LEU A 582 13.06 -20.53 12.71
CA LEU A 582 12.58 -21.63 11.89
C LEU A 582 13.59 -22.01 10.80
N GLU A 583 14.19 -21.04 10.16
CA GLU A 583 15.28 -21.26 9.18
C GLU A 583 16.49 -21.95 9.83
N GLU A 584 16.97 -21.46 10.98
CA GLU A 584 18.06 -22.08 11.73
C GLU A 584 17.74 -23.55 12.11
N LEU A 585 16.52 -23.80 12.56
CA LEU A 585 16.09 -25.15 12.92
C LEU A 585 16.10 -26.08 11.71
N LEU A 586 15.57 -25.64 10.56
CA LEU A 586 15.54 -26.42 9.33
C LEU A 586 16.93 -26.68 8.78
N ASN A 587 17.84 -25.71 8.82
CA ASN A 587 19.25 -25.89 8.45
C ASN A 587 19.94 -26.92 9.35
N GLY A 588 19.64 -26.92 10.66
CA GLY A 588 20.15 -27.92 11.60
C GLY A 588 19.59 -29.34 11.33
N MET A 589 18.32 -29.47 10.94
CA MET A 589 17.69 -30.75 10.64
C MET A 589 18.06 -31.32 9.27
N PHE A 590 18.28 -30.46 8.27
CA PHE A 590 18.53 -30.80 6.87
C PHE A 590 19.76 -30.08 6.32
N PRO A 591 20.97 -30.36 6.83
CA PRO A 591 22.19 -29.61 6.46
C PRO A 591 22.62 -29.76 5.00
N GLN A 592 22.06 -30.74 4.27
CA GLN A 592 22.34 -30.97 2.85
C GLN A 592 21.38 -30.21 1.92
N ALA A 593 20.29 -29.67 2.44
CA ALA A 593 19.27 -28.96 1.65
C ALA A 593 19.69 -27.51 1.39
N ARG A 594 19.42 -27.01 0.19
CA ARG A 594 19.61 -25.62 -0.19
C ARG A 594 18.37 -24.83 0.25
N ILE A 595 18.45 -24.17 1.40
CA ILE A 595 17.34 -23.49 2.05
C ILE A 595 17.46 -21.97 1.82
N ALA A 596 16.37 -21.33 1.44
CA ALA A 596 16.27 -19.88 1.40
C ALA A 596 15.10 -19.36 2.24
N ARG A 597 15.26 -18.14 2.79
CA ARG A 597 14.20 -17.44 3.52
C ARG A 597 13.68 -16.25 2.73
N LEU A 598 12.35 -16.11 2.67
CA LEU A 598 11.66 -15.04 1.98
C LEU A 598 10.65 -14.36 2.91
N ASP A 599 11.07 -13.28 3.54
CA ASP A 599 10.23 -12.44 4.40
C ASP A 599 10.53 -10.94 4.19
N ARG A 600 9.83 -10.05 4.92
CA ARG A 600 10.04 -8.61 4.79
C ARG A 600 11.42 -8.12 5.24
N ASP A 601 12.12 -8.88 6.06
CA ASP A 601 13.42 -8.49 6.60
C ASP A 601 14.55 -8.89 5.64
N THR A 602 14.35 -9.96 4.84
CA THR A 602 15.31 -10.46 3.85
C THR A 602 15.15 -9.80 2.48
N VAL A 603 13.94 -9.37 2.12
CA VAL A 603 13.63 -8.78 0.81
C VAL A 603 13.80 -7.26 0.85
N ARG A 604 14.83 -6.74 0.20
CA ARG A 604 15.07 -5.28 0.07
C ARG A 604 14.34 -4.64 -1.11
N GLY A 605 13.76 -5.43 -2.00
CA GLY A 605 13.02 -4.96 -3.18
C GLY A 605 12.42 -6.08 -4.00
N HIS A 606 11.68 -5.73 -5.05
CA HIS A 606 11.06 -6.69 -5.96
C HIS A 606 12.09 -7.61 -6.65
N GLU A 607 13.28 -7.12 -6.95
CA GLU A 607 14.34 -7.91 -7.61
C GLU A 607 14.85 -9.06 -6.74
N ASP A 608 15.05 -8.83 -5.42
CA ASP A 608 15.48 -9.88 -4.49
C ASP A 608 14.41 -10.97 -4.36
N PHE A 609 13.15 -10.55 -4.35
CA PHE A 609 12.00 -11.44 -4.31
C PHE A 609 11.93 -12.34 -5.55
N GLU A 610 12.02 -11.76 -6.74
CA GLU A 610 11.99 -12.50 -8.01
C GLU A 610 13.19 -13.44 -8.13
N ARG A 611 14.39 -13.00 -7.76
CA ARG A 611 15.59 -13.83 -7.81
C ARG A 611 15.42 -15.12 -6.98
N THR A 612 14.89 -15.00 -5.76
CA THR A 612 14.66 -16.16 -4.89
C THR A 612 13.61 -17.11 -5.47
N LEU A 613 12.53 -16.58 -6.06
CA LEU A 613 11.51 -17.42 -6.70
C LEU A 613 12.01 -18.09 -7.99
N ASN A 614 12.79 -17.38 -8.77
CA ASN A 614 13.41 -17.96 -9.98
C ASN A 614 14.38 -19.07 -9.61
N ALA A 615 15.23 -18.88 -8.59
CA ALA A 615 16.12 -19.92 -8.08
C ALA A 615 15.36 -21.18 -7.62
N LEU A 616 14.16 -21.00 -7.00
CA LEU A 616 13.30 -22.14 -6.67
C LEU A 616 12.74 -22.79 -7.93
N ASN A 617 12.21 -22.04 -8.90
CA ASN A 617 11.65 -22.58 -10.15
C ASN A 617 12.70 -23.30 -11.02
N GLU A 618 13.95 -22.84 -11.00
CA GLU A 618 15.09 -23.41 -11.74
C GLU A 618 15.72 -24.62 -11.02
N GLY A 619 15.19 -24.97 -9.82
CA GLY A 619 15.68 -26.11 -9.04
C GLY A 619 17.01 -25.86 -8.32
N GLU A 620 17.41 -24.59 -8.18
CA GLU A 620 18.60 -24.19 -7.40
C GLU A 620 18.36 -24.22 -5.90
N LEU A 621 17.09 -24.21 -5.48
CA LEU A 621 16.65 -24.30 -4.08
C LEU A 621 15.78 -25.55 -3.87
N ASP A 622 15.97 -26.21 -2.74
CA ASP A 622 15.22 -27.40 -2.35
C ASP A 622 14.08 -27.05 -1.39
N LEU A 623 14.30 -26.04 -0.52
CA LEU A 623 13.33 -25.65 0.50
C LEU A 623 13.25 -24.13 0.60
N LEU A 624 12.02 -23.60 0.52
CA LEU A 624 11.73 -22.19 0.73
C LEU A 624 10.98 -21.97 2.03
N VAL A 625 11.56 -21.20 2.94
CA VAL A 625 10.90 -20.77 4.17
C VAL A 625 10.38 -19.35 4.00
N GLY A 626 9.15 -19.08 4.40
CA GLY A 626 8.67 -17.72 4.32
C GLY A 626 7.40 -17.43 5.07
N THR A 627 6.96 -16.17 4.97
CA THR A 627 5.71 -15.72 5.56
C THR A 627 4.59 -15.68 4.51
N GLN A 628 3.50 -14.99 4.76
CA GLN A 628 2.37 -14.86 3.83
C GLN A 628 2.75 -14.37 2.42
N MET A 629 3.96 -13.82 2.23
CA MET A 629 4.44 -13.37 0.91
C MET A 629 4.57 -14.53 -0.08
N ILE A 630 5.02 -15.71 0.38
CA ILE A 630 5.16 -16.90 -0.48
C ILE A 630 3.82 -17.55 -0.86
N ALA A 631 2.75 -17.24 -0.11
CA ALA A 631 1.41 -17.75 -0.39
C ALA A 631 0.72 -17.06 -1.57
N LYS A 632 1.21 -15.90 -2.02
CA LYS A 632 0.52 -15.01 -2.97
C LYS A 632 1.22 -14.95 -4.33
N GLY A 633 0.42 -14.94 -5.39
CA GLY A 633 0.75 -14.33 -6.70
C GLY A 633 1.71 -15.07 -7.64
N HIS A 634 2.38 -16.16 -7.23
CA HIS A 634 3.40 -16.80 -8.09
C HIS A 634 3.04 -18.22 -8.48
N ASP A 635 3.40 -18.58 -9.69
CA ASP A 635 3.23 -19.94 -10.20
C ASP A 635 4.54 -20.72 -9.99
N ILE A 636 4.54 -21.59 -8.98
CA ILE A 636 5.68 -22.43 -8.63
C ILE A 636 5.27 -23.88 -8.90
N HIS A 637 5.89 -24.50 -9.91
CA HIS A 637 5.50 -25.82 -10.40
C HIS A 637 6.17 -26.99 -9.67
N GLY A 638 7.35 -26.76 -9.09
CA GLY A 638 8.17 -27.80 -8.47
C GLY A 638 7.77 -28.21 -7.05
N VAL A 639 6.89 -27.43 -6.38
CA VAL A 639 6.55 -27.64 -4.97
C VAL A 639 5.51 -28.74 -4.82
N THR A 640 5.91 -29.86 -4.22
CA THR A 640 5.05 -31.02 -3.94
C THR A 640 4.60 -31.09 -2.49
N LEU A 641 5.34 -30.47 -1.54
CA LEU A 641 4.98 -30.41 -0.12
C LEU A 641 4.92 -28.96 0.37
N VAL A 642 3.85 -28.63 1.05
CA VAL A 642 3.71 -27.36 1.79
C VAL A 642 3.50 -27.65 3.28
N GLY A 643 4.45 -27.21 4.11
CA GLY A 643 4.33 -27.23 5.56
C GLY A 643 3.76 -25.89 6.07
N VAL A 644 2.74 -25.91 6.91
CA VAL A 644 2.21 -24.71 7.56
C VAL A 644 2.51 -24.77 9.06
N VAL A 645 3.35 -23.85 9.52
CA VAL A 645 3.76 -23.73 10.92
C VAL A 645 3.08 -22.52 11.55
N GLY A 646 2.47 -22.70 12.72
CA GLY A 646 1.87 -21.61 13.48
C GLY A 646 0.60 -21.03 12.82
N ALA A 647 -0.25 -21.88 12.22
CA ALA A 647 -1.57 -21.46 11.71
C ALA A 647 -2.42 -20.77 12.79
N ASP A 648 -2.16 -21.07 14.04
CA ASP A 648 -2.87 -20.61 15.23
C ASP A 648 -2.69 -19.10 15.52
N VAL A 649 -1.57 -18.53 15.11
CA VAL A 649 -1.25 -17.13 15.40
C VAL A 649 -2.33 -16.19 14.86
N ALA A 650 -2.86 -16.47 13.67
CA ALA A 650 -3.92 -15.67 13.10
C ALA A 650 -5.25 -15.84 13.82
N LEU A 651 -5.59 -17.06 14.25
CA LEU A 651 -6.79 -17.36 15.05
C LEU A 651 -6.74 -16.72 16.46
N GLY A 652 -5.52 -16.52 16.96
CA GLY A 652 -5.31 -15.86 18.23
C GLY A 652 -5.46 -14.32 18.19
N LEU A 653 -5.48 -13.68 17.04
CA LEU A 653 -5.60 -12.23 16.94
C LEU A 653 -6.93 -11.74 17.55
N PRO A 654 -6.91 -10.60 18.27
CA PRO A 654 -8.11 -9.99 18.85
C PRO A 654 -8.92 -9.24 17.78
N ASP A 655 -9.31 -9.94 16.72
CA ASP A 655 -10.04 -9.40 15.58
C ASP A 655 -11.14 -10.39 15.15
N PHE A 656 -12.36 -9.88 14.92
CA PHE A 656 -13.49 -10.71 14.52
C PHE A 656 -13.30 -11.38 13.14
N ARG A 657 -12.37 -10.87 12.30
CA ARG A 657 -12.00 -11.45 11.01
C ARG A 657 -10.91 -12.52 11.12
N ALA A 658 -10.46 -12.85 12.32
CA ALA A 658 -9.36 -13.80 12.51
C ALA A 658 -9.60 -15.17 11.85
N ALA A 659 -10.84 -15.69 11.99
CA ALA A 659 -11.23 -16.97 11.35
C ALA A 659 -11.25 -16.87 9.82
N GLU A 660 -11.83 -15.80 9.26
CA GLU A 660 -11.86 -15.55 7.80
C GLU A 660 -10.46 -15.48 7.21
N ARG A 661 -9.58 -14.69 7.83
CA ARG A 661 -8.18 -14.55 7.37
C ARG A 661 -7.40 -15.85 7.46
N THR A 662 -7.64 -16.64 8.51
CA THR A 662 -7.00 -17.95 8.65
C THR A 662 -7.47 -18.88 7.56
N PHE A 663 -8.78 -18.98 7.32
CA PHE A 663 -9.33 -19.79 6.24
C PHE A 663 -8.76 -19.38 4.88
N GLN A 664 -8.76 -18.07 4.55
CA GLN A 664 -8.22 -17.54 3.29
C GLN A 664 -6.75 -17.89 3.12
N LEU A 665 -5.94 -17.69 4.16
CA LEU A 665 -4.51 -17.99 4.09
C LEU A 665 -4.26 -19.48 3.90
N LEU A 666 -4.91 -20.33 4.67
CA LEU A 666 -4.74 -21.78 4.59
C LEU A 666 -5.15 -22.34 3.22
N THR A 667 -6.27 -21.86 2.68
CA THR A 667 -6.73 -22.23 1.33
C THR A 667 -5.77 -21.75 0.23
N GLN A 668 -5.25 -20.53 0.33
CA GLN A 668 -4.27 -20.01 -0.63
C GLN A 668 -2.96 -20.79 -0.60
N VAL A 669 -2.46 -21.09 0.59
CA VAL A 669 -1.23 -21.86 0.79
C VAL A 669 -1.40 -23.30 0.31
N ALA A 670 -2.52 -23.94 0.65
CA ALA A 670 -2.84 -25.26 0.13
C ALA A 670 -2.85 -25.27 -1.41
N GLY A 671 -3.40 -24.24 -2.03
CA GLY A 671 -3.40 -24.10 -3.49
C GLY A 671 -2.01 -23.97 -4.14
N ARG A 672 -0.91 -23.84 -3.38
CA ARG A 672 0.47 -23.82 -3.93
C ARG A 672 1.04 -25.19 -4.19
N ALA A 673 0.64 -26.20 -3.42
CA ALA A 673 1.09 -27.57 -3.63
C ALA A 673 0.47 -28.20 -4.88
N GLY A 674 1.24 -28.99 -5.62
CA GLY A 674 0.76 -29.80 -6.75
C GLY A 674 0.28 -28.99 -7.95
N ARG A 675 0.96 -27.92 -8.30
CA ARG A 675 0.73 -27.19 -9.56
C ARG A 675 1.45 -27.82 -10.74
N GLY A 676 2.44 -28.68 -10.49
CA GLY A 676 3.10 -29.52 -11.49
C GLY A 676 2.30 -30.78 -11.81
N GLN A 677 2.98 -31.78 -12.36
CA GLN A 677 2.40 -33.10 -12.70
C GLN A 677 2.23 -34.00 -11.46
N THR A 678 3.00 -33.77 -10.39
CA THR A 678 2.96 -34.56 -9.17
C THR A 678 1.89 -34.03 -8.21
N PRO A 679 1.05 -34.90 -7.62
CA PRO A 679 0.07 -34.48 -6.62
C PRO A 679 0.75 -33.80 -5.43
N GLY A 680 0.15 -32.71 -4.97
CA GLY A 680 0.66 -31.95 -3.84
C GLY A 680 0.11 -32.45 -2.51
N LYS A 681 0.92 -32.32 -1.46
CA LYS A 681 0.51 -32.56 -0.07
C LYS A 681 0.73 -31.32 0.78
N VAL A 682 -0.18 -31.10 1.73
CA VAL A 682 -0.06 -30.01 2.71
C VAL A 682 -0.09 -30.61 4.11
N VAL A 683 0.90 -30.26 4.94
CA VAL A 683 0.93 -30.63 6.35
C VAL A 683 0.71 -29.39 7.19
N LEU A 684 -0.43 -29.34 7.87
CA LEU A 684 -0.87 -28.19 8.65
C LEU A 684 -0.75 -28.48 10.14
N GLN A 685 0.17 -27.79 10.82
CA GLN A 685 0.38 -27.91 12.26
C GLN A 685 -0.44 -26.88 13.03
N THR A 686 -1.24 -27.30 13.99
CA THR A 686 -2.13 -26.43 14.75
C THR A 686 -2.46 -26.98 16.14
N TYR A 687 -2.66 -26.07 17.10
CA TYR A 687 -3.27 -26.35 18.40
C TYR A 687 -4.81 -26.26 18.35
N PHE A 688 -5.37 -25.73 17.25
CA PHE A 688 -6.82 -25.51 17.04
C PHE A 688 -7.39 -26.44 15.99
N GLN A 689 -7.02 -27.72 16.01
CA GLN A 689 -7.49 -28.67 14.97
C GLN A 689 -9.02 -28.69 14.82
N ASP A 690 -9.75 -28.53 15.94
CA ASP A 690 -11.23 -28.59 15.96
C ASP A 690 -11.89 -27.28 15.51
N HIS A 691 -11.10 -26.22 15.22
CA HIS A 691 -11.64 -24.94 14.80
C HIS A 691 -12.18 -25.03 13.38
N TYR A 692 -13.44 -24.59 13.17
CA TYR A 692 -14.12 -24.70 11.87
C TYR A 692 -13.33 -24.09 10.71
N ALA A 693 -12.60 -22.95 10.90
CA ALA A 693 -11.79 -22.35 9.84
C ALA A 693 -10.68 -23.29 9.36
N VAL A 694 -10.08 -24.07 10.25
CA VAL A 694 -9.06 -25.07 9.94
C VAL A 694 -9.68 -26.28 9.23
N GLN A 695 -10.78 -26.78 9.76
CA GLN A 695 -11.46 -27.97 9.23
C GLN A 695 -12.02 -27.74 7.82
N TYR A 696 -12.65 -26.59 7.57
CA TYR A 696 -13.18 -26.26 6.25
C TYR A 696 -12.05 -25.93 5.26
N ALA A 697 -10.96 -25.26 5.69
CA ALA A 697 -9.80 -25.00 4.83
C ALA A 697 -9.13 -26.32 4.39
N ALA A 698 -8.99 -27.31 5.29
CA ALA A 698 -8.44 -28.62 4.96
C ALA A 698 -9.29 -29.39 3.93
N ARG A 699 -10.60 -29.17 3.91
CA ARG A 699 -11.54 -29.77 2.94
C ARG A 699 -11.75 -28.93 1.69
N HIS A 700 -11.10 -27.78 1.59
CA HIS A 700 -11.31 -26.78 0.52
C HIS A 700 -12.79 -26.34 0.41
N ASP A 701 -13.53 -26.37 1.52
CA ASP A 701 -14.95 -26.05 1.59
C ASP A 701 -15.21 -24.61 2.01
N PHE A 702 -15.19 -23.72 1.01
CA PHE A 702 -15.51 -22.30 1.22
C PHE A 702 -16.99 -22.11 1.65
N ILE A 703 -17.91 -22.87 1.09
CA ILE A 703 -19.34 -22.68 1.35
C ILE A 703 -19.69 -23.03 2.80
N GLY A 704 -19.20 -24.18 3.28
CA GLY A 704 -19.40 -24.57 4.67
C GLY A 704 -18.76 -23.59 5.65
N PHE A 705 -17.55 -23.10 5.33
CA PHE A 705 -16.93 -22.05 6.13
C PHE A 705 -17.78 -20.76 6.14
N TYR A 706 -18.23 -20.30 4.97
CA TYR A 706 -19.05 -19.10 4.83
C TYR A 706 -20.32 -19.16 5.68
N GLU A 707 -21.06 -20.24 5.59
CA GLU A 707 -22.31 -20.43 6.36
C GLU A 707 -22.04 -20.39 7.88
N LYS A 708 -20.99 -21.08 8.33
CA LYS A 708 -20.62 -21.13 9.75
C LYS A 708 -20.17 -19.79 10.28
N GLU A 709 -19.34 -19.09 9.54
CA GLU A 709 -18.84 -17.78 9.94
C GLU A 709 -19.95 -16.73 9.94
N LEU A 710 -20.87 -16.76 8.97
CA LEU A 710 -22.03 -15.87 8.93
C LEU A 710 -22.95 -16.03 10.13
N GLN A 711 -23.14 -17.24 10.63
CA GLN A 711 -23.87 -17.48 11.87
C GLN A 711 -23.28 -16.68 13.03
N PHE A 712 -21.97 -16.78 13.23
CA PHE A 712 -21.25 -16.02 14.25
C PHE A 712 -21.40 -14.51 14.06
N ARG A 713 -21.22 -14.01 12.82
CA ARG A 713 -21.31 -12.57 12.53
C ARG A 713 -22.71 -12.01 12.71
N SER A 714 -23.72 -12.82 12.42
CA SER A 714 -25.12 -12.45 12.67
C SER A 714 -25.39 -12.25 14.18
N TRP A 715 -24.98 -13.21 15.02
CA TRP A 715 -25.17 -13.11 16.47
C TRP A 715 -24.42 -11.93 17.10
N MET A 716 -23.23 -11.66 16.62
CA MET A 716 -22.36 -10.61 17.14
C MET A 716 -22.56 -9.25 16.46
N HIS A 717 -23.48 -9.15 15.50
CA HIS A 717 -23.69 -7.94 14.70
C HIS A 717 -22.39 -7.39 14.08
N TYR A 718 -21.65 -8.25 13.38
CA TYR A 718 -20.49 -7.87 12.56
C TYR A 718 -20.84 -7.76 11.09
N PRO A 719 -20.05 -7.07 10.26
CA PRO A 719 -20.20 -7.12 8.80
C PRO A 719 -20.26 -8.55 8.26
N PRO A 720 -21.16 -8.85 7.32
CA PRO A 720 -21.97 -7.97 6.48
C PRO A 720 -23.30 -7.51 7.08
N TYR A 721 -23.66 -7.87 8.32
CA TYR A 721 -24.94 -7.53 8.95
C TYR A 721 -24.98 -6.13 9.54
N SER A 722 -23.82 -5.50 9.75
CA SER A 722 -23.71 -4.12 10.20
C SER A 722 -22.57 -3.39 9.50
N ALA A 723 -22.70 -2.08 9.40
CA ALA A 723 -21.59 -1.19 9.10
C ALA A 723 -20.72 -1.02 10.35
N LEU A 724 -19.40 -0.90 10.16
CA LEU A 724 -18.43 -0.79 11.23
C LEU A 724 -17.48 0.39 10.99
N ALA A 725 -17.16 1.14 12.04
CA ALA A 725 -16.10 2.13 12.00
C ALA A 725 -15.21 2.02 13.24
N ASN A 726 -13.92 2.31 13.04
CA ASN A 726 -12.95 2.47 14.10
C ASN A 726 -12.59 3.95 14.24
N VAL A 727 -12.75 4.52 15.43
CA VAL A 727 -12.33 5.89 15.74
C VAL A 727 -11.11 5.81 16.64
N LEU A 728 -9.97 6.25 16.15
CA LEU A 728 -8.70 6.23 16.85
C LEU A 728 -8.36 7.64 17.33
N VAL A 729 -8.15 7.80 18.64
CA VAL A 729 -7.63 9.01 19.28
C VAL A 729 -6.18 8.79 19.64
N ARG A 730 -5.29 9.67 19.20
CA ARG A 730 -3.84 9.54 19.44
C ARG A 730 -3.21 10.84 19.92
N SER A 731 -2.12 10.73 20.68
CA SER A 731 -1.26 11.86 21.06
C SER A 731 0.13 11.34 21.45
N ASP A 732 1.15 12.17 21.28
CA ASP A 732 2.50 11.93 21.82
C ASP A 732 2.54 12.02 23.36
N LYS A 733 1.50 12.61 23.98
CA LYS A 733 1.30 12.69 25.43
C LYS A 733 0.15 11.78 25.86
N LEU A 734 0.41 10.95 26.86
CA LEU A 734 -0.59 10.03 27.41
C LEU A 734 -1.80 10.77 27.98
N ASP A 735 -1.56 11.86 28.71
CA ASP A 735 -2.63 12.64 29.36
C ASP A 735 -3.59 13.24 28.33
N ASP A 736 -3.08 13.79 27.23
CA ASP A 736 -3.90 14.33 26.14
C ASP A 736 -4.75 13.22 25.49
N ALA A 737 -4.14 12.04 25.20
CA ALA A 737 -4.85 10.92 24.62
C ALA A 737 -5.98 10.40 25.52
N LEU A 738 -5.73 10.31 26.83
CA LEU A 738 -6.74 9.95 27.85
C LEU A 738 -7.83 11.02 27.95
N GLN A 739 -7.45 12.30 28.04
CA GLN A 739 -8.40 13.40 28.13
C GLN A 739 -9.33 13.46 26.93
N TRP A 740 -8.76 13.40 25.71
CA TRP A 740 -9.55 13.47 24.48
C TRP A 740 -10.45 12.26 24.29
N SER A 741 -9.95 11.05 24.55
CA SER A 741 -10.79 9.84 24.51
C SER A 741 -11.89 9.88 25.58
N GLY A 742 -11.60 10.40 26.78
CA GLY A 742 -12.59 10.61 27.83
C GLY A 742 -13.68 11.65 27.48
N ILE A 743 -13.31 12.75 26.81
CA ILE A 743 -14.25 13.76 26.29
C ILE A 743 -15.22 13.12 25.28
N LEU A 744 -14.66 12.37 24.29
CA LEU A 744 -15.49 11.71 23.29
C LEU A 744 -16.33 10.58 23.88
N GLY A 745 -15.81 9.82 24.85
CA GLY A 745 -16.54 8.78 25.57
C GLY A 745 -17.76 9.35 26.27
N LYS A 746 -17.57 10.42 27.05
CA LYS A 746 -18.69 11.12 27.75
C LYS A 746 -19.72 11.65 26.77
N TRP A 747 -19.28 12.14 25.60
CA TRP A 747 -20.22 12.60 24.57
C TRP A 747 -21.03 11.44 23.99
N PHE A 748 -20.42 10.31 23.70
CA PHE A 748 -21.13 9.12 23.26
C PHE A 748 -22.12 8.60 24.29
N ASP A 749 -21.79 8.66 25.59
CA ASP A 749 -22.69 8.21 26.69
C ASP A 749 -23.84 9.19 26.92
N SER A 750 -23.59 10.50 26.76
CA SER A 750 -24.60 11.55 27.06
C SER A 750 -25.57 11.80 25.89
N THR A 751 -25.19 11.40 24.68
CA THR A 751 -25.98 11.62 23.44
C THR A 751 -26.61 10.31 23.02
N ARG A 752 -27.94 10.30 22.79
CA ARG A 752 -28.62 9.09 22.30
C ARG A 752 -28.34 8.90 20.83
N HIS A 753 -27.57 7.86 20.49
CA HIS A 753 -27.26 7.49 19.13
C HIS A 753 -28.13 6.32 18.67
N GLU A 754 -29.33 6.62 18.20
CA GLU A 754 -30.30 5.59 17.82
C GLU A 754 -29.77 4.66 16.72
N GLY A 755 -29.70 3.36 17.04
CA GLY A 755 -29.23 2.32 16.12
C GLY A 755 -27.69 2.29 15.92
N VAL A 756 -26.91 3.01 16.73
CA VAL A 756 -25.45 2.93 16.74
C VAL A 756 -24.97 2.41 18.10
N ARG A 757 -24.30 1.27 18.11
CA ARG A 757 -23.63 0.72 19.29
C ARG A 757 -22.20 1.19 19.33
N VAL A 758 -21.77 1.79 20.42
CA VAL A 758 -20.41 2.26 20.67
C VAL A 758 -19.73 1.34 21.68
N LEU A 759 -18.53 0.89 21.39
CA LEU A 759 -17.65 0.14 22.27
C LEU A 759 -16.40 0.96 22.53
N GLY A 760 -15.94 1.00 23.76
CA GLY A 760 -14.78 1.83 24.17
C GLY A 760 -15.22 3.06 24.98
N PRO A 761 -14.28 3.99 25.35
CA PRO A 761 -12.89 3.98 24.91
C PRO A 761 -12.08 2.81 25.48
N ALA A 762 -11.25 2.21 24.65
CA ALA A 762 -10.32 1.16 25.04
C ALA A 762 -8.91 1.49 24.52
N ALA A 763 -7.87 1.02 25.23
CA ALA A 763 -6.52 1.10 24.69
C ALA A 763 -6.44 0.30 23.39
N ALA A 764 -5.84 0.86 22.34
CA ALA A 764 -5.63 0.13 21.10
C ALA A 764 -4.71 -1.08 21.35
N PRO A 765 -4.81 -2.17 20.54
CA PRO A 765 -3.96 -3.37 20.68
C PRO A 765 -2.47 -3.06 20.68
N ILE A 766 -2.05 -2.05 19.92
CA ILE A 766 -0.73 -1.44 20.02
C ILE A 766 -0.94 -0.07 20.67
N MET A 767 -0.89 -0.02 22.00
CA MET A 767 -1.17 1.19 22.78
C MET A 767 -0.22 2.35 22.46
N ARG A 768 1.03 2.06 22.08
CA ARG A 768 2.03 3.08 21.71
C ARG A 768 2.72 2.71 20.39
N LEU A 769 2.54 3.55 19.37
CA LEU A 769 3.11 3.37 18.05
C LEU A 769 3.76 4.67 17.58
N LYS A 770 5.03 4.66 17.14
CA LYS A 770 5.78 5.82 16.62
C LYS A 770 5.68 7.05 17.56
N ARG A 771 5.80 6.84 18.88
CA ARG A 771 5.66 7.81 19.99
C ARG A 771 4.22 8.17 20.37
N ASP A 772 3.18 7.89 19.56
CA ASP A 772 1.78 8.20 19.87
C ASP A 772 1.17 7.16 20.80
N TYR A 773 0.51 7.59 21.86
CA TYR A 773 -0.42 6.81 22.67
C TYR A 773 -1.77 6.76 21.97
N ARG A 774 -2.43 5.59 21.98
CA ARG A 774 -3.57 5.28 21.12
C ARG A 774 -4.72 4.69 21.90
N TYR A 775 -5.89 5.35 21.85
CA TYR A 775 -7.17 4.86 22.35
C TYR A 775 -8.18 4.81 21.22
N HIS A 776 -9.12 3.88 21.26
CA HIS A 776 -10.08 3.77 20.18
C HIS A 776 -11.50 3.45 20.64
N PHE A 777 -12.44 3.68 19.73
CA PHE A 777 -13.84 3.29 19.82
C PHE A 777 -14.18 2.45 18.59
N VAL A 778 -14.97 1.39 18.80
CA VAL A 778 -15.55 0.60 17.72
C VAL A 778 -17.04 0.88 17.65
N LEU A 779 -17.50 1.44 16.54
CA LEU A 779 -18.90 1.77 16.31
C LEU A 779 -19.51 0.76 15.35
N LYS A 780 -20.71 0.25 15.66
CA LYS A 780 -21.47 -0.67 14.82
C LYS A 780 -22.88 -0.13 14.61
N SER A 781 -23.41 -0.24 13.39
CA SER A 781 -24.78 0.12 13.07
C SER A 781 -25.32 -0.73 11.91
N PRO A 782 -26.58 -1.17 11.94
CA PRO A 782 -27.20 -1.80 10.78
C PRO A 782 -27.39 -0.81 9.62
N SER A 783 -27.35 0.51 9.89
CA SER A 783 -27.46 1.59 8.89
C SER A 783 -26.13 2.34 8.75
N ARG A 784 -25.58 2.34 7.53
CA ARG A 784 -24.41 3.15 7.15
C ARG A 784 -24.67 4.65 7.35
N GLU A 785 -25.82 5.12 6.97
CA GLU A 785 -26.20 6.52 7.07
C GLU A 785 -26.18 7.00 8.53
N LYS A 786 -26.82 6.23 9.45
CA LYS A 786 -26.82 6.53 10.89
C LYS A 786 -25.40 6.54 11.46
N LEU A 787 -24.55 5.58 11.02
CA LEU A 787 -23.15 5.52 11.44
C LEU A 787 -22.39 6.77 11.01
N ASN A 788 -22.47 7.15 9.73
CA ASN A 788 -21.76 8.32 9.21
C ASN A 788 -22.28 9.63 9.81
N THR A 789 -23.59 9.76 10.06
CA THR A 789 -24.18 10.93 10.73
C THR A 789 -23.62 11.07 12.16
N THR A 790 -23.56 9.96 12.92
CA THR A 790 -22.97 9.94 14.26
C THR A 790 -21.48 10.33 14.24
N LEU A 791 -20.72 9.80 13.27
CA LEU A 791 -19.30 10.12 13.14
C LEU A 791 -19.06 11.59 12.78
N ARG A 792 -19.88 12.18 11.90
CA ARG A 792 -19.81 13.63 11.59
C ARG A 792 -20.11 14.47 12.82
N ALA A 793 -21.16 14.14 13.58
CA ALA A 793 -21.49 14.83 14.82
C ALA A 793 -20.35 14.71 15.87
N MET A 794 -19.72 13.54 15.98
CA MET A 794 -18.56 13.33 16.85
C MET A 794 -17.37 14.22 16.42
N LEU A 795 -17.07 14.28 15.12
CA LEU A 795 -15.98 15.13 14.58
C LEU A 795 -16.26 16.62 14.84
N ALA A 796 -17.50 17.06 14.68
CA ALA A 796 -17.92 18.44 15.00
C ALA A 796 -17.75 18.72 16.51
N HIS A 797 -18.14 17.78 17.38
CA HIS A 797 -17.93 17.91 18.83
C HIS A 797 -16.43 17.97 19.17
N ALA A 798 -15.59 17.12 18.56
CA ALA A 798 -14.15 17.15 18.74
C ALA A 798 -13.56 18.53 18.38
N ALA A 799 -14.01 19.11 17.27
CA ALA A 799 -13.59 20.45 16.83
C ALA A 799 -14.02 21.54 17.84
N GLN A 800 -15.26 21.48 18.37
CA GLN A 800 -15.74 22.40 19.41
C GLN A 800 -14.88 22.31 20.69
N LYS A 801 -14.43 21.09 21.03
CA LYS A 801 -13.53 20.84 22.16
C LYS A 801 -12.06 21.12 21.86
N LYS A 802 -11.76 21.69 20.68
CA LYS A 802 -10.40 22.02 20.20
C LYS A 802 -9.45 20.82 20.13
N ILE A 803 -9.99 19.61 19.94
CA ILE A 803 -9.18 18.42 19.66
C ILE A 803 -8.68 18.52 18.22
N PRO A 804 -7.36 18.44 17.98
CA PRO A 804 -6.83 18.59 16.62
C PRO A 804 -7.36 17.49 15.70
N ARG A 805 -7.81 17.84 14.49
CA ARG A 805 -8.37 16.88 13.51
C ARG A 805 -7.40 15.74 13.16
N THR A 806 -6.09 16.02 13.16
CA THR A 806 -5.03 15.04 12.91
C THR A 806 -4.87 14.01 14.03
N GLN A 807 -5.44 14.25 15.19
CA GLN A 807 -5.36 13.37 16.35
C GLN A 807 -6.59 12.45 16.49
N VAL A 808 -7.65 12.72 15.71
CA VAL A 808 -8.85 11.89 15.63
C VAL A 808 -8.94 11.28 14.24
N ILE A 809 -8.65 9.98 14.14
CA ILE A 809 -8.67 9.23 12.89
C ILE A 809 -9.95 8.41 12.84
N VAL A 810 -10.71 8.57 11.77
CA VAL A 810 -11.91 7.75 11.50
C VAL A 810 -11.57 6.76 10.37
N ASP A 811 -11.79 5.49 10.64
CA ASP A 811 -11.64 4.41 9.66
C ASP A 811 -12.98 3.71 9.46
N VAL A 812 -13.65 4.08 8.38
CA VAL A 812 -14.93 3.49 7.96
C VAL A 812 -14.64 2.17 7.24
N ASP A 813 -15.40 1.12 7.56
CA ASP A 813 -15.18 -0.25 7.10
C ASP A 813 -13.75 -0.72 7.38
N ALA A 814 -13.32 -0.55 8.63
CA ALA A 814 -12.00 -0.96 9.07
C ALA A 814 -11.79 -2.46 8.85
N LEU A 815 -10.72 -2.80 8.13
CA LEU A 815 -10.29 -4.19 7.99
C LEU A 815 -9.52 -4.67 9.23
N TRP A 816 -8.81 -3.74 9.88
CA TRP A 816 -8.03 -4.02 11.08
C TRP A 816 -8.50 -3.11 12.21
N LEU A 817 -8.77 -3.70 13.34
CA LEU A 817 -9.11 -2.98 14.57
C LEU A 817 -7.90 -2.92 15.54
N MET A 818 -6.69 -3.10 14.99
CA MET A 818 -5.41 -3.09 15.73
C MET A 818 -4.70 -1.73 15.69
#